data_b3cfec81f779859be8e3758babe84669
#
_entry.id   b3cfec81f779859be8e3758babe84669
#
_cell.length_a   1.000
_cell.length_b   1.000
_cell.length_c   1.000
_cell.angle_alpha   90.00
_cell.angle_beta   90.00
_cell.angle_gamma   90.00
#
_symmetry.space_group_name_H-M   'P 1'
#
loop_
_entity.id
_entity.type
_entity.pdbx_description
1 polymer ?
#
loop_
_entity_poly.entity_id
_entity_poly.type
_entity_poly.pdbx_seq_one_letter_code
_entity_poly.pdbx_strand_id
1 'polypeptide(L)'
;MQPKQPKLRLITAAVSLALLAGGAAAQQATDNGKLESVIVTANKRAQNLQDVPASITVLNDAVLQRANVRDLEDIPSLSPALTLSYGTQPGNFSINMRGIGTFSLGIGVEADVAVIVDDVPLGMQAGAFKDLADVGRIEVLKGPQSTLFGKSSIAGAINITTKPLGGPWKTTATTYVTNDDEWRVGVSTGGAVSDTLRLRLAASKTNFDGTLNNLTTGKKLNGSKGDNLSGKLEWQPLDQLTLTLTPHYNRTEKFCCSTAFTSMSPGALYRNAPQLPPSVVLSGITISPDNRDVRNDYPTGGKFHDAGTGVKLDWAFDDAGPLAGHTLSSISSYGKYHMDDYQDNDNTDVDILPFLLLPNGQPTGMHGGLYQYGSFDVASTTQEFRLTSPDKGALRYVAGLWYGKNDLTRELTKAPLIQAYGTAYGADAWNISKAIYGQGSWDFRPDTSLIVGARYNDEDTGYNFRRYTVPPQVHATTEFYTKSDNDKSSTWKLGLEHRLNKDTMLYAMASTGHKGKAYDLTSGFTAATAALPAVAPETAKSYELGWKQSLWDNRAMFSVALFRTNFRHFQQSSSFFDDDGTFRTGLNSIGGLRTQGLEVEGNVRVTRELQLNGSFAYTEATIQSFENGPCYNVINAAGTAGVPGPGCAQNPRFNNTFVQNLAGKTLPNAPKVKVNLGGQYDLMLPSYSFNGFVSGSTRYQSRTQFSLNQDPGTIQGAYSITNLSFGVKDKQDRYKVTFLVNNLFDKRYATGLNNAIANGTWSPKAPNTPLAVNTTEWMPPRDFQRYFGARLDVTF
;
A
#
# COMPACT_ATOMS: atom_id res chain seq x y z
N MET A 1 5.83 -24.49 32.94
CA MET A 1 5.56 -24.57 31.50
C MET A 1 4.42 -25.54 31.24
N GLN A 2 3.20 -25.07 31.06
CA GLN A 2 2.07 -25.89 30.60
C GLN A 2 1.91 -25.71 29.11
N PRO A 3 1.63 -26.77 28.32
CA PRO A 3 1.53 -26.66 26.87
C PRO A 3 0.26 -25.93 26.45
N LYS A 4 0.43 -24.94 25.57
CA LYS A 4 -0.67 -24.19 24.92
C LYS A 4 -1.50 -25.15 24.04
N GLN A 5 -2.71 -25.52 24.48
CA GLN A 5 -3.66 -26.39 23.76
C GLN A 5 -4.86 -25.67 23.08
N PRO A 6 -4.77 -24.52 22.43
CA PRO A 6 -5.93 -24.06 21.66
C PRO A 6 -5.90 -24.45 20.17
N LYS A 7 -4.72 -24.76 19.60
CA LYS A 7 -4.56 -24.97 18.14
C LYS A 7 -5.22 -26.27 17.63
N LEU A 8 -5.24 -27.32 18.45
CA LEU A 8 -5.83 -28.60 18.06
C LEU A 8 -7.38 -28.60 18.06
N ARG A 9 -7.99 -27.79 18.92
CA ARG A 9 -9.45 -27.71 19.02
C ARG A 9 -10.12 -26.99 17.84
N LEU A 10 -9.45 -26.02 17.23
CA LEU A 10 -9.94 -25.31 16.04
C LEU A 10 -9.90 -26.21 14.79
N ILE A 11 -8.86 -27.02 14.64
CA ILE A 11 -8.75 -28.00 13.55
C ILE A 11 -9.83 -29.09 13.69
N THR A 12 -10.08 -29.55 14.91
CA THR A 12 -11.11 -30.58 15.18
C THR A 12 -12.51 -30.04 14.92
N ALA A 13 -12.81 -28.80 15.26
CA ALA A 13 -14.11 -28.16 14.98
C ALA A 13 -14.36 -27.95 13.48
N ALA A 14 -13.34 -27.54 12.71
CA ALA A 14 -13.44 -27.38 11.27
C ALA A 14 -13.63 -28.71 10.54
N VAL A 15 -12.96 -29.76 10.98
CA VAL A 15 -13.11 -31.12 10.43
C VAL A 15 -14.49 -31.72 10.77
N SER A 16 -15.04 -31.43 11.94
CA SER A 16 -16.37 -31.90 12.33
C SER A 16 -17.51 -31.24 11.55
N LEU A 17 -17.38 -29.96 11.18
CA LEU A 17 -18.34 -29.28 10.29
C LEU A 17 -18.29 -29.82 8.85
N ALA A 18 -17.11 -30.24 8.37
CA ALA A 18 -16.94 -30.77 7.02
C ALA A 18 -17.62 -32.14 6.78
N LEU A 19 -17.86 -32.88 7.84
CA LEU A 19 -18.47 -34.24 7.76
C LEU A 19 -20.01 -34.23 7.68
N LEU A 20 -20.65 -33.06 7.83
CA LEU A 20 -22.14 -32.96 7.84
C LEU A 20 -22.76 -32.53 6.51
N ALA A 21 -21.98 -32.29 5.45
CA ALA A 21 -22.47 -31.79 4.17
C ALA A 21 -22.77 -32.91 3.16
N GLY A 22 -24.04 -33.22 2.97
CA GLY A 22 -24.53 -34.11 1.93
C GLY A 22 -24.66 -33.44 0.55
N GLY A 23 -24.38 -34.25 -0.51
CA GLY A 23 -24.04 -33.81 -1.85
C GLY A 23 -25.13 -33.16 -2.71
N ALA A 24 -24.66 -32.20 -3.52
CA ALA A 24 -25.27 -31.77 -4.77
C ALA A 24 -24.27 -31.96 -5.92
N ALA A 25 -24.68 -32.54 -7.01
CA ALA A 25 -23.84 -32.80 -8.17
C ALA A 25 -23.70 -31.53 -9.02
N ALA A 26 -22.48 -31.04 -9.18
CA ALA A 26 -22.14 -29.93 -10.06
C ALA A 26 -21.68 -30.46 -11.43
N GLN A 27 -22.14 -29.83 -12.48
CA GLN A 27 -21.80 -30.13 -13.87
C GLN A 27 -20.38 -29.59 -14.19
N GLN A 28 -19.47 -30.47 -14.58
CA GLN A 28 -18.11 -30.13 -14.99
C GLN A 28 -18.12 -29.29 -16.28
N ALA A 29 -17.57 -28.07 -16.21
CA ALA A 29 -17.21 -27.32 -17.40
C ALA A 29 -16.05 -28.04 -18.12
N THR A 30 -16.16 -28.28 -19.41
CA THR A 30 -15.11 -28.88 -20.25
C THR A 30 -13.94 -27.90 -20.34
N ASP A 31 -12.81 -28.23 -19.73
CA ASP A 31 -11.56 -27.49 -19.83
C ASP A 31 -10.99 -27.63 -21.24
N ASN A 32 -11.17 -26.60 -22.07
CA ASN A 32 -10.71 -26.55 -23.45
C ASN A 32 -9.20 -26.27 -23.60
N GLY A 33 -8.44 -26.23 -22.49
CA GLY A 33 -6.99 -25.95 -22.53
C GLY A 33 -6.61 -24.51 -22.85
N LYS A 34 -7.57 -23.59 -22.95
CA LYS A 34 -7.37 -22.15 -23.18
C LYS A 34 -7.28 -21.39 -21.86
N LEU A 35 -6.61 -20.24 -21.89
CA LEU A 35 -6.70 -19.30 -20.79
C LEU A 35 -8.09 -18.66 -20.78
N GLU A 36 -8.65 -18.47 -19.60
CA GLU A 36 -9.91 -17.76 -19.46
C GLU A 36 -9.74 -16.30 -19.87
N SER A 37 -10.79 -15.75 -20.51
CA SER A 37 -10.84 -14.33 -20.82
C SER A 37 -10.88 -13.51 -19.52
N VAL A 38 -9.94 -12.61 -19.34
CA VAL A 38 -9.85 -11.77 -18.15
C VAL A 38 -10.57 -10.45 -18.41
N ILE A 39 -11.71 -10.27 -17.76
CA ILE A 39 -12.45 -9.02 -17.81
C ILE A 39 -11.89 -8.04 -16.78
N VAL A 40 -11.68 -6.79 -17.19
CA VAL A 40 -11.20 -5.67 -16.35
C VAL A 40 -12.18 -4.50 -16.41
N THR A 41 -12.10 -3.62 -15.40
CA THR A 41 -12.91 -2.41 -15.31
C THR A 41 -12.04 -1.13 -15.27
N ALA A 42 -10.83 -1.23 -15.77
CA ALA A 42 -9.82 -0.18 -15.81
C ALA A 42 -10.28 1.16 -16.44
N ASN A 43 -11.17 1.10 -17.43
CA ASN A 43 -11.77 2.29 -18.07
C ASN A 43 -13.18 2.60 -17.55
N LYS A 44 -13.53 2.15 -16.32
CA LYS A 44 -14.90 2.22 -15.77
C LYS A 44 -15.96 1.52 -16.65
N ARG A 45 -15.50 0.56 -17.46
CA ARG A 45 -16.29 -0.31 -18.35
C ARG A 45 -15.73 -1.72 -18.28
N ALA A 46 -16.59 -2.74 -18.36
CA ALA A 46 -16.15 -4.12 -18.45
C ALA A 46 -15.55 -4.37 -19.85
N GLN A 47 -14.28 -4.71 -19.92
CA GLN A 47 -13.56 -4.95 -21.17
C GLN A 47 -12.64 -6.16 -21.01
N ASN A 48 -12.33 -6.87 -22.09
CA ASN A 48 -11.29 -7.89 -22.05
C ASN A 48 -9.93 -7.22 -21.85
N LEU A 49 -9.06 -7.78 -21.00
CA LEU A 49 -7.72 -7.27 -20.72
C LEU A 49 -6.90 -7.05 -22.00
N GLN A 50 -7.05 -7.94 -22.98
CA GLN A 50 -6.33 -7.82 -24.26
C GLN A 50 -6.80 -6.63 -25.10
N ASP A 51 -8.02 -6.13 -24.84
CA ASP A 51 -8.62 -5.02 -25.56
C ASP A 51 -8.42 -3.67 -24.89
N VAL A 52 -7.74 -3.62 -23.73
CA VAL A 52 -7.47 -2.36 -23.02
C VAL A 52 -6.07 -1.85 -23.36
N PRO A 53 -5.93 -0.68 -24.01
CA PRO A 53 -4.64 -0.12 -24.39
C PRO A 53 -3.93 0.59 -23.22
N ALA A 54 -3.53 -0.20 -22.23
CA ALA A 54 -2.80 0.23 -21.05
C ALA A 54 -2.03 -0.94 -20.43
N SER A 55 -0.95 -0.64 -19.69
CA SER A 55 -0.25 -1.61 -18.87
C SER A 55 -1.02 -1.88 -17.59
N ILE A 56 -1.57 -3.09 -17.47
CA ILE A 56 -2.41 -3.51 -16.32
C ILE A 56 -1.98 -4.90 -15.88
N THR A 57 -1.64 -5.06 -14.59
CA THR A 57 -1.53 -6.39 -13.98
C THR A 57 -2.88 -6.79 -13.40
N VAL A 58 -3.36 -7.98 -13.71
CA VAL A 58 -4.60 -8.53 -13.16
C VAL A 58 -4.32 -9.76 -12.32
N LEU A 59 -4.72 -9.69 -11.08
CA LEU A 59 -4.63 -10.77 -10.11
C LEU A 59 -6.05 -11.25 -9.82
N ASN A 60 -6.48 -12.31 -10.47
CA ASN A 60 -7.80 -12.91 -10.24
C ASN A 60 -7.79 -13.82 -8.99
N ASP A 61 -8.97 -14.24 -8.54
CA ASP A 61 -9.15 -15.10 -7.37
C ASP A 61 -8.23 -16.34 -7.39
N ALA A 62 -8.09 -17.00 -8.54
CA ALA A 62 -7.23 -18.18 -8.68
C ALA A 62 -5.73 -17.86 -8.44
N VAL A 63 -5.24 -16.68 -8.90
CA VAL A 63 -3.87 -16.22 -8.66
C VAL A 63 -3.69 -15.84 -7.20
N LEU A 64 -4.64 -15.11 -6.61
CA LEU A 64 -4.61 -14.70 -5.21
C LEU A 64 -4.59 -15.92 -4.27
N GLN A 65 -5.41 -16.91 -4.56
CA GLN A 65 -5.46 -18.17 -3.79
C GLN A 65 -4.20 -19.02 -3.93
N ARG A 66 -3.63 -19.15 -5.16
CA ARG A 66 -2.38 -19.90 -5.39
C ARG A 66 -1.21 -19.27 -4.66
N ALA A 67 -1.11 -17.94 -4.70
CA ALA A 67 -0.05 -17.19 -4.03
C ALA A 67 -0.29 -17.05 -2.52
N ASN A 68 -1.42 -17.56 -2.01
CA ASN A 68 -1.83 -17.39 -0.62
C ASN A 68 -1.78 -15.94 -0.16
N VAL A 69 -2.28 -15.03 -1.01
CA VAL A 69 -2.37 -13.60 -0.71
C VAL A 69 -3.27 -13.39 0.50
N ARG A 70 -2.80 -12.63 1.46
CA ARG A 70 -3.46 -12.37 2.74
C ARG A 70 -4.10 -11.00 2.77
N ASP A 71 -3.33 -10.01 2.41
CA ASP A 71 -3.71 -8.60 2.39
C ASP A 71 -2.96 -7.86 1.27
N LEU A 72 -3.12 -6.56 1.20
CA LEU A 72 -2.49 -5.74 0.17
C LEU A 72 -0.95 -5.72 0.30
N GLU A 73 -0.37 -6.07 1.46
CA GLU A 73 1.07 -6.14 1.67
C GLU A 73 1.73 -7.24 0.82
N ASP A 74 0.98 -8.27 0.45
CA ASP A 74 1.48 -9.37 -0.40
C ASP A 74 1.47 -9.03 -1.90
N ILE A 75 0.71 -8.03 -2.35
CA ILE A 75 0.52 -7.71 -3.78
C ILE A 75 1.82 -7.34 -4.50
N PRO A 76 2.78 -6.61 -3.92
CA PRO A 76 4.08 -6.35 -4.56
C PRO A 76 4.89 -7.60 -4.89
N SER A 77 4.59 -8.74 -4.26
CA SER A 77 5.19 -10.03 -4.60
C SER A 77 4.67 -10.61 -5.93
N LEU A 78 3.54 -10.11 -6.42
CA LEU A 78 2.87 -10.56 -7.64
C LEU A 78 2.93 -9.51 -8.76
N SER A 79 3.04 -8.23 -8.42
CA SER A 79 3.16 -7.13 -9.39
C SER A 79 4.51 -6.43 -9.24
N PRO A 80 5.46 -6.61 -10.18
CA PRO A 80 6.80 -6.04 -10.04
C PRO A 80 6.83 -4.51 -10.14
N ALA A 81 5.78 -3.88 -10.68
CA ALA A 81 5.64 -2.43 -10.71
C ALA A 81 5.39 -1.80 -9.32
N LEU A 82 4.99 -2.61 -8.32
CA LEU A 82 4.66 -2.15 -6.97
C LEU A 82 5.79 -2.40 -5.97
N THR A 83 5.97 -1.44 -5.06
CA THR A 83 6.72 -1.61 -3.81
C THR A 83 5.95 -0.95 -2.67
N LEU A 84 6.24 -1.35 -1.43
CA LEU A 84 5.69 -0.71 -0.24
C LEU A 84 6.81 -0.03 0.53
N SER A 85 6.52 1.13 1.08
CA SER A 85 7.37 1.81 2.05
C SER A 85 6.65 1.83 3.39
N TYR A 86 7.38 1.53 4.45
CA TYR A 86 6.87 1.52 5.81
C TYR A 86 7.50 2.63 6.63
N GLY A 87 6.69 3.36 7.37
CA GLY A 87 7.14 4.28 8.40
C GLY A 87 7.19 3.63 9.77
N THR A 88 7.76 4.34 10.72
CA THR A 88 7.86 3.91 12.12
C THR A 88 6.57 4.11 12.91
N GLN A 89 5.56 4.74 12.31
CA GLN A 89 4.25 4.94 12.93
C GLN A 89 3.20 4.03 12.30
N PRO A 90 2.25 3.50 13.07
CA PRO A 90 1.12 2.76 12.54
C PRO A 90 0.33 3.57 11.51
N GLY A 91 -0.13 2.91 10.46
CA GLY A 91 -0.88 3.58 9.38
C GLY A 91 -0.03 4.42 8.41
N ASN A 92 1.25 4.60 8.69
CA ASN A 92 2.16 5.36 7.82
C ASN A 92 2.82 4.44 6.79
N PHE A 93 2.08 4.15 5.74
CA PHE A 93 2.51 3.33 4.60
C PHE A 93 2.42 4.15 3.32
N SER A 94 3.24 3.79 2.35
CA SER A 94 3.09 4.27 0.98
C SER A 94 3.11 3.10 0.02
N ILE A 95 2.15 3.07 -0.89
CA ILE A 95 2.19 2.21 -2.06
C ILE A 95 2.94 2.98 -3.13
N ASN A 96 4.05 2.43 -3.61
CA ASN A 96 4.81 3.04 -4.69
C ASN A 96 4.57 2.26 -5.97
N MET A 97 4.31 2.96 -7.06
CA MET A 97 4.13 2.39 -8.39
C MET A 97 5.20 2.92 -9.34
N ARG A 98 5.95 2.02 -9.98
CA ARG A 98 7.09 2.39 -10.84
C ARG A 98 8.11 3.28 -10.09
N GLY A 99 8.29 3.02 -8.77
CA GLY A 99 9.18 3.79 -7.88
C GLY A 99 8.64 5.12 -7.39
N ILE A 100 7.38 5.47 -7.69
CA ILE A 100 6.74 6.72 -7.28
C ILE A 100 5.69 6.44 -6.21
N GLY A 101 5.78 7.13 -5.10
CA GLY A 101 4.82 7.09 -3.99
C GLY A 101 5.20 8.11 -2.92
N THR A 102 4.22 8.77 -2.34
CA THR A 102 4.42 9.76 -1.28
C THR A 102 4.40 9.06 0.07
N PHE A 103 5.46 9.26 0.81
CA PHE A 103 5.55 8.94 2.22
C PHE A 103 5.31 10.22 3.02
N SER A 104 4.21 10.27 3.75
CA SER A 104 3.82 11.44 4.50
C SER A 104 3.52 11.10 5.95
N LEU A 105 4.04 11.92 6.86
CA LEU A 105 3.76 11.88 8.29
C LEU A 105 2.59 12.78 8.69
N GLY A 106 2.17 13.69 7.80
CA GLY A 106 1.15 14.71 8.06
C GLY A 106 -0.23 14.31 7.54
N ILE A 107 -1.28 14.84 8.18
CA ILE A 107 -2.63 14.79 7.65
C ILE A 107 -2.77 15.79 6.48
N GLY A 108 -3.71 15.52 5.57
CA GLY A 108 -3.96 16.42 4.44
C GLY A 108 -3.01 16.20 3.25
N VAL A 109 -2.14 15.18 3.29
CA VAL A 109 -1.30 14.79 2.15
C VAL A 109 -1.88 13.56 1.48
N GLU A 110 -2.15 13.68 0.18
CA GLU A 110 -2.75 12.60 -0.59
C GLU A 110 -1.72 11.57 -1.06
N ALA A 111 -2.18 10.34 -1.30
CA ALA A 111 -1.37 9.30 -1.91
C ALA A 111 -1.17 9.55 -3.41
N ASP A 112 -0.12 8.96 -4.00
CA ASP A 112 0.13 8.99 -5.45
C ASP A 112 -0.54 7.83 -6.18
N VAL A 113 -0.91 6.77 -5.44
CA VAL A 113 -1.61 5.58 -5.96
C VAL A 113 -2.97 5.48 -5.29
N ALA A 114 -4.03 5.62 -6.09
CA ALA A 114 -5.39 5.46 -5.60
C ALA A 114 -5.70 3.98 -5.32
N VAL A 115 -6.50 3.72 -4.28
CA VAL A 115 -7.10 2.41 -4.06
C VAL A 115 -8.61 2.55 -4.13
N ILE A 116 -9.22 1.75 -5.00
CA ILE A 116 -10.66 1.76 -5.27
C ILE A 116 -11.21 0.36 -4.98
N VAL A 117 -12.33 0.27 -4.28
CA VAL A 117 -13.02 -1.00 -3.99
C VAL A 117 -14.46 -0.90 -4.50
N ASP A 118 -14.84 -1.75 -5.45
CA ASP A 118 -16.17 -1.75 -6.08
C ASP A 118 -16.65 -0.35 -6.48
N ASP A 119 -15.87 0.37 -7.29
CA ASP A 119 -16.08 1.76 -7.75
C ASP A 119 -15.91 2.86 -6.66
N VAL A 120 -15.70 2.52 -5.39
CA VAL A 120 -15.57 3.49 -4.27
C VAL A 120 -14.09 3.73 -3.96
N PRO A 121 -13.54 4.94 -4.12
CA PRO A 121 -12.19 5.26 -3.70
C PRO A 121 -12.09 5.31 -2.17
N LEU A 122 -10.99 4.78 -1.63
CA LEU A 122 -10.73 4.86 -0.19
C LEU A 122 -10.26 6.26 0.19
N GLY A 123 -10.82 6.82 1.25
CA GLY A 123 -10.44 8.13 1.78
C GLY A 123 -9.04 8.13 2.43
N MET A 124 -8.56 6.96 2.89
CA MET A 124 -7.24 6.77 3.46
C MET A 124 -6.62 5.49 2.91
N GLN A 125 -5.39 5.58 2.37
CA GLN A 125 -4.69 4.41 1.79
C GLN A 125 -4.46 3.30 2.82
N ALA A 126 -4.26 3.65 4.10
CA ALA A 126 -4.09 2.68 5.18
C ALA A 126 -5.30 1.76 5.39
N GLY A 127 -6.51 2.19 5.04
CA GLY A 127 -7.73 1.36 5.05
C GLY A 127 -7.74 0.22 4.02
N ALA A 128 -6.79 0.22 3.07
CA ALA A 128 -6.64 -0.86 2.08
C ALA A 128 -5.94 -2.11 2.65
N PHE A 129 -5.19 -1.98 3.75
CA PHE A 129 -4.40 -3.05 4.34
C PHE A 129 -5.23 -3.92 5.30
N LYS A 130 -6.21 -4.59 4.74
CA LYS A 130 -7.16 -5.50 5.39
C LYS A 130 -7.19 -6.85 4.67
N ASP A 131 -7.81 -7.85 5.31
CA ASP A 131 -7.99 -9.18 4.73
C ASP A 131 -8.74 -9.12 3.39
N LEU A 132 -8.24 -9.83 2.40
CA LEU A 132 -8.78 -9.89 1.03
C LEU A 132 -9.63 -11.14 0.76
N ALA A 133 -10.21 -11.75 1.79
CA ALA A 133 -10.93 -13.04 1.68
C ALA A 133 -12.12 -13.04 0.68
N ASP A 134 -12.76 -11.89 0.49
CA ASP A 134 -13.89 -11.74 -0.45
C ASP A 134 -13.50 -11.03 -1.77
N VAL A 135 -12.21 -10.90 -2.04
CA VAL A 135 -11.76 -10.27 -3.28
C VAL A 135 -11.83 -11.25 -4.44
N GLY A 136 -12.44 -10.81 -5.54
CA GLY A 136 -12.53 -11.56 -6.80
C GLY A 136 -11.36 -11.28 -7.72
N ARG A 137 -10.93 -10.01 -7.80
CA ARG A 137 -9.75 -9.61 -8.57
C ARG A 137 -9.18 -8.28 -8.08
N ILE A 138 -7.89 -8.09 -8.37
CA ILE A 138 -7.16 -6.84 -8.19
C ILE A 138 -6.57 -6.44 -9.52
N GLU A 139 -6.84 -5.23 -9.96
CA GLU A 139 -6.30 -4.62 -11.18
C GLU A 139 -5.30 -3.54 -10.77
N VAL A 140 -4.04 -3.68 -11.17
CA VAL A 140 -2.99 -2.69 -10.94
C VAL A 140 -2.83 -1.87 -12.22
N LEU A 141 -3.39 -0.68 -12.23
CA LEU A 141 -3.37 0.25 -13.36
C LEU A 141 -2.14 1.15 -13.24
N LYS A 142 -1.21 0.99 -14.15
CA LYS A 142 0.10 1.63 -14.09
C LYS A 142 0.13 2.95 -14.86
N GLY A 143 0.89 3.92 -14.34
CA GLY A 143 0.95 5.28 -14.90
C GLY A 143 -0.28 6.13 -14.55
N PRO A 144 -0.28 7.44 -14.90
CA PRO A 144 -1.32 8.37 -14.49
C PRO A 144 -2.73 7.94 -14.93
N GLN A 145 -3.65 7.88 -13.95
CA GLN A 145 -5.06 7.55 -14.15
C GLN A 145 -5.99 8.71 -13.77
N SER A 146 -5.45 9.92 -13.62
CA SER A 146 -6.18 11.08 -13.09
C SER A 146 -7.40 11.50 -13.93
N THR A 147 -7.44 11.16 -15.22
CA THR A 147 -8.59 11.47 -16.10
C THR A 147 -9.86 10.75 -15.65
N LEU A 148 -9.79 9.47 -15.30
CA LEU A 148 -10.97 8.69 -14.89
C LEU A 148 -11.12 8.55 -13.38
N PHE A 149 -9.99 8.41 -12.64
CA PHE A 149 -10.01 8.14 -11.20
C PHE A 149 -9.73 9.40 -10.37
N GLY A 150 -9.37 10.51 -11.01
CA GLY A 150 -9.16 11.80 -10.35
C GLY A 150 -7.79 11.91 -9.70
N LYS A 151 -7.70 12.79 -8.71
CA LYS A 151 -6.52 12.99 -7.88
C LYS A 151 -6.15 11.71 -7.13
N SER A 152 -5.01 11.70 -6.46
CA SER A 152 -4.46 10.50 -5.78
C SER A 152 -4.15 9.32 -6.71
N SER A 153 -4.29 9.48 -8.04
CA SER A 153 -3.95 8.47 -9.04
C SER A 153 -2.89 8.96 -10.04
N ILE A 154 -2.01 9.84 -9.58
CA ILE A 154 -0.95 10.46 -10.42
C ILE A 154 0.12 9.45 -10.83
N ALA A 155 0.42 8.46 -10.00
CA ALA A 155 1.33 7.35 -10.33
C ALA A 155 0.60 6.11 -10.85
N GLY A 156 -0.69 5.94 -10.49
CA GLY A 156 -1.52 4.82 -10.91
C GLY A 156 -2.68 4.55 -9.95
N ALA A 157 -3.34 3.41 -10.14
CA ALA A 157 -4.45 2.99 -9.29
C ALA A 157 -4.45 1.48 -9.05
N ILE A 158 -4.94 1.07 -7.89
CA ILE A 158 -5.27 -0.33 -7.56
C ILE A 158 -6.78 -0.42 -7.47
N ASN A 159 -7.39 -1.14 -8.41
CA ASN A 159 -8.82 -1.34 -8.46
C ASN A 159 -9.16 -2.75 -7.98
N ILE A 160 -9.86 -2.85 -6.86
CA ILE A 160 -10.25 -4.09 -6.19
C ILE A 160 -11.72 -4.32 -6.47
N THR A 161 -12.04 -5.47 -7.02
CA THR A 161 -13.42 -5.91 -7.22
C THR A 161 -13.69 -7.11 -6.32
N THR A 162 -14.72 -7.03 -5.50
CA THR A 162 -15.18 -8.17 -4.68
C THR A 162 -15.76 -9.26 -5.56
N LYS A 163 -15.89 -10.47 -5.03
CA LYS A 163 -16.42 -11.61 -5.77
C LYS A 163 -17.80 -11.30 -6.34
N PRO A 164 -18.08 -11.73 -7.59
CA PRO A 164 -19.37 -11.45 -8.22
C PRO A 164 -20.51 -12.16 -7.52
N LEU A 165 -21.68 -11.56 -7.63
CA LEU A 165 -22.95 -12.16 -7.24
C LEU A 165 -23.53 -12.93 -8.43
N GLY A 166 -23.86 -14.21 -8.25
CA GLY A 166 -24.48 -14.99 -9.31
C GLY A 166 -24.30 -16.50 -9.11
N GLY A 167 -25.09 -17.26 -9.86
CA GLY A 167 -25.11 -18.72 -9.77
C GLY A 167 -25.81 -19.26 -8.51
N PRO A 168 -25.72 -20.55 -8.29
CA PRO A 168 -26.33 -21.22 -7.14
C PRO A 168 -25.68 -20.73 -5.84
N TRP A 169 -26.39 -20.86 -4.72
CA TRP A 169 -25.88 -20.55 -3.40
C TRP A 169 -24.61 -21.35 -3.11
N LYS A 170 -23.56 -20.69 -2.70
CA LYS A 170 -22.26 -21.29 -2.43
C LYS A 170 -21.68 -20.73 -1.13
N THR A 171 -21.24 -21.63 -0.25
CA THR A 171 -20.55 -21.27 0.99
C THR A 171 -19.14 -21.82 0.95
N THR A 172 -18.14 -20.99 1.23
CA THR A 172 -16.75 -21.41 1.34
C THR A 172 -16.23 -21.07 2.73
N ALA A 173 -15.65 -22.02 3.42
CA ALA A 173 -14.94 -21.84 4.68
C ALA A 173 -13.44 -22.08 4.46
N THR A 174 -12.61 -21.20 5.01
CA THR A 174 -11.15 -21.28 4.90
C THR A 174 -10.52 -21.28 6.29
N THR A 175 -9.54 -22.14 6.50
CA THR A 175 -8.68 -22.15 7.69
C THR A 175 -7.22 -22.18 7.24
N TYR A 176 -6.39 -21.35 7.84
CA TYR A 176 -4.95 -21.27 7.59
C TYR A 176 -4.19 -21.18 8.91
N VAL A 177 -3.11 -21.96 9.03
CA VAL A 177 -2.24 -21.97 10.21
C VAL A 177 -0.78 -22.09 9.80
N THR A 178 0.13 -21.50 10.58
CA THR A 178 1.58 -21.59 10.38
C THR A 178 2.31 -22.00 11.65
N ASN A 179 3.56 -22.42 11.48
CA ASN A 179 4.42 -22.80 12.60
C ASN A 179 5.01 -21.59 13.38
N ASP A 180 4.83 -20.38 12.87
CA ASP A 180 5.33 -19.13 13.48
C ASP A 180 4.21 -18.24 14.02
N ASP A 181 3.12 -18.88 14.47
CA ASP A 181 2.02 -18.30 15.23
C ASP A 181 1.08 -17.38 14.43
N GLU A 182 0.90 -17.66 13.13
CA GLU A 182 -0.20 -17.10 12.35
C GLU A 182 -1.35 -18.10 12.24
N TRP A 183 -2.58 -17.60 12.38
CA TRP A 183 -3.78 -18.34 12.02
C TRP A 183 -4.83 -17.40 11.43
N ARG A 184 -5.67 -17.96 10.55
CA ARG A 184 -6.79 -17.27 9.91
C ARG A 184 -7.95 -18.22 9.76
N VAL A 185 -9.15 -17.71 9.95
CA VAL A 185 -10.40 -18.39 9.64
C VAL A 185 -11.29 -17.41 8.88
N GLY A 186 -11.96 -17.92 7.87
CA GLY A 186 -12.88 -17.11 7.07
C GLY A 186 -14.05 -17.93 6.57
N VAL A 187 -15.17 -17.27 6.37
CA VAL A 187 -16.36 -17.84 5.73
C VAL A 187 -16.92 -16.80 4.76
N SER A 188 -17.30 -17.26 3.59
CA SER A 188 -18.00 -16.46 2.59
C SER A 188 -19.17 -17.27 2.05
N THR A 189 -20.37 -16.70 2.07
CA THR A 189 -21.59 -17.35 1.61
C THR A 189 -22.38 -16.41 0.73
N GLY A 190 -22.96 -16.91 -0.36
CA GLY A 190 -23.77 -16.09 -1.24
C GLY A 190 -24.28 -16.81 -2.47
N GLY A 191 -25.26 -16.20 -3.11
CA GLY A 191 -25.90 -16.69 -4.31
C GLY A 191 -27.20 -15.94 -4.59
N ALA A 192 -28.02 -16.48 -5.49
CA ALA A 192 -29.36 -15.99 -5.77
C ALA A 192 -30.30 -16.33 -4.61
N VAL A 193 -30.98 -15.33 -4.06
CA VAL A 193 -32.07 -15.46 -3.08
C VAL A 193 -33.40 -15.60 -3.82
N SER A 194 -33.53 -14.87 -4.93
CA SER A 194 -34.64 -14.95 -5.88
C SER A 194 -34.14 -14.59 -7.27
N ASP A 195 -35.00 -14.58 -8.27
CA ASP A 195 -34.65 -14.15 -9.64
C ASP A 195 -34.15 -12.71 -9.71
N THR A 196 -34.60 -11.86 -8.78
CA THR A 196 -34.27 -10.43 -8.74
C THR A 196 -33.32 -10.04 -7.61
N LEU A 197 -33.04 -10.93 -6.64
CA LEU A 197 -32.28 -10.60 -5.46
C LEU A 197 -31.09 -11.57 -5.28
N ARG A 198 -29.89 -11.03 -5.17
CA ARG A 198 -28.65 -11.75 -4.90
C ARG A 198 -27.97 -11.19 -3.67
N LEU A 199 -27.36 -12.05 -2.87
CA LEU A 199 -26.70 -11.68 -1.62
C LEU A 199 -25.37 -12.41 -1.48
N ARG A 200 -24.38 -11.74 -0.91
CA ARG A 200 -23.15 -12.31 -0.43
C ARG A 200 -22.75 -11.69 0.90
N LEU A 201 -22.29 -12.53 1.82
CA LEU A 201 -21.73 -12.14 3.10
C LEU A 201 -20.38 -12.84 3.26
N ALA A 202 -19.41 -12.14 3.80
CA ALA A 202 -18.10 -12.70 4.14
C ALA A 202 -17.64 -12.17 5.49
N ALA A 203 -17.05 -13.08 6.28
CA ALA A 203 -16.46 -12.75 7.57
C ALA A 203 -15.12 -13.46 7.71
N SER A 204 -14.13 -12.80 8.29
CA SER A 204 -12.84 -13.42 8.59
C SER A 204 -12.26 -12.90 9.90
N LYS A 205 -11.44 -13.76 10.52
CA LYS A 205 -10.64 -13.43 11.70
C LYS A 205 -9.21 -13.89 11.50
N THR A 206 -8.26 -13.01 11.82
CA THR A 206 -6.84 -13.26 11.61
C THR A 206 -6.05 -12.95 12.87
N ASN A 207 -4.93 -13.65 13.07
CA ASN A 207 -3.95 -13.36 14.10
C ASN A 207 -2.56 -13.74 13.60
N PHE A 208 -1.62 -12.86 13.77
CA PHE A 208 -0.19 -13.09 13.63
C PHE A 208 0.54 -12.45 14.81
N ASP A 209 1.31 -13.22 15.55
CA ASP A 209 1.95 -12.73 16.76
C ASP A 209 3.09 -11.73 16.48
N GLY A 210 3.78 -11.86 15.34
CA GLY A 210 4.80 -10.91 14.90
C GLY A 210 6.18 -11.49 14.64
N THR A 211 7.10 -10.62 14.20
CA THR A 211 8.45 -10.98 13.75
C THR A 211 9.55 -10.63 14.75
N LEU A 212 9.35 -9.65 15.65
CA LEU A 212 10.33 -9.23 16.66
C LEU A 212 10.00 -9.78 18.05
N ASN A 213 11.00 -10.00 18.85
CA ASN A 213 10.88 -10.42 20.27
C ASN A 213 11.10 -9.21 21.17
N ASN A 214 10.14 -8.85 21.98
CA ASN A 214 10.32 -7.83 23.01
C ASN A 214 10.78 -8.50 24.31
N LEU A 215 12.04 -8.31 24.68
CA LEU A 215 12.65 -8.92 25.86
C LEU A 215 12.06 -8.40 27.16
N THR A 216 11.56 -7.15 27.18
CA THR A 216 10.96 -6.52 28.34
C THR A 216 9.61 -7.13 28.69
N THR A 217 8.76 -7.33 27.69
CA THR A 217 7.39 -7.82 27.91
C THR A 217 7.22 -9.32 27.67
N GLY A 218 8.20 -9.98 27.05
CA GLY A 218 8.12 -11.37 26.62
C GLY A 218 7.14 -11.62 25.47
N LYS A 219 6.61 -10.55 24.83
CA LYS A 219 5.67 -10.63 23.69
C LYS A 219 6.39 -10.41 22.38
N LYS A 220 5.77 -10.83 21.29
CA LYS A 220 6.23 -10.47 19.95
C LYS A 220 5.68 -9.11 19.53
N LEU A 221 6.40 -8.42 18.64
CA LEU A 221 6.01 -7.18 17.97
C LEU A 221 6.01 -7.37 16.46
N ASN A 222 5.47 -6.39 15.73
CA ASN A 222 5.23 -6.41 14.28
C ASN A 222 4.26 -7.51 13.86
N GLY A 223 3.28 -7.77 14.71
CA GLY A 223 2.16 -8.66 14.46
C GLY A 223 0.85 -7.90 14.27
N SER A 224 -0.23 -8.66 14.03
CA SER A 224 -1.56 -8.09 13.84
C SER A 224 -2.68 -9.04 14.22
N LYS A 225 -3.83 -8.47 14.60
CA LYS A 225 -5.10 -9.16 14.76
C LYS A 225 -6.16 -8.42 13.96
N GLY A 226 -7.04 -9.15 13.27
CA GLY A 226 -8.07 -8.54 12.44
C GLY A 226 -9.39 -9.29 12.50
N ASP A 227 -10.48 -8.53 12.51
CA ASP A 227 -11.84 -9.00 12.31
C ASP A 227 -12.40 -8.24 11.11
N ASN A 228 -12.91 -8.95 10.09
CA ASN A 228 -13.46 -8.35 8.87
C ASN A 228 -14.86 -8.88 8.63
N LEU A 229 -15.75 -8.01 8.23
CA LEU A 229 -17.09 -8.32 7.79
C LEU A 229 -17.39 -7.51 6.53
N SER A 230 -17.85 -8.17 5.48
CA SER A 230 -18.30 -7.52 4.25
C SER A 230 -19.58 -8.13 3.74
N GLY A 231 -20.36 -7.32 3.03
CA GLY A 231 -21.57 -7.73 2.38
C GLY A 231 -21.67 -7.15 0.98
N LYS A 232 -22.40 -7.86 0.12
CA LYS A 232 -22.82 -7.36 -1.19
C LYS A 232 -24.23 -7.81 -1.44
N LEU A 233 -25.10 -6.86 -1.74
CA LEU A 233 -26.49 -7.12 -2.12
C LEU A 233 -26.74 -6.51 -3.48
N GLU A 234 -27.33 -7.27 -4.38
CA GLU A 234 -27.76 -6.79 -5.70
C GLU A 234 -29.25 -7.07 -5.83
N TRP A 235 -30.01 -6.04 -6.11
CA TRP A 235 -31.45 -6.10 -6.32
C TRP A 235 -31.81 -5.52 -7.67
N GLN A 236 -32.47 -6.30 -8.49
CA GLN A 236 -32.93 -5.96 -9.82
C GLN A 236 -34.46 -5.94 -9.87
N PRO A 237 -35.12 -4.88 -9.35
CA PRO A 237 -36.60 -4.79 -9.30
C PRO A 237 -37.21 -4.68 -10.70
N LEU A 238 -36.49 -4.19 -11.67
CA LEU A 238 -36.87 -4.07 -13.08
C LEU A 238 -35.71 -4.52 -13.94
N ASP A 239 -35.97 -5.00 -15.16
CA ASP A 239 -34.91 -5.44 -16.08
C ASP A 239 -33.88 -4.33 -16.37
N GLN A 240 -34.30 -3.07 -16.33
CA GLN A 240 -33.45 -1.90 -16.59
C GLN A 240 -32.78 -1.35 -15.34
N LEU A 241 -33.20 -1.75 -14.13
CA LEU A 241 -32.73 -1.14 -12.88
C LEU A 241 -32.04 -2.14 -11.99
N THR A 242 -30.77 -1.88 -11.67
CA THR A 242 -30.00 -2.66 -10.71
C THR A 242 -29.51 -1.77 -9.58
N LEU A 243 -29.79 -2.16 -8.34
CA LEU A 243 -29.29 -1.56 -7.12
C LEU A 243 -28.25 -2.49 -6.49
N THR A 244 -27.03 -1.99 -6.26
CA THR A 244 -25.96 -2.71 -5.56
C THR A 244 -25.59 -1.98 -4.27
N LEU A 245 -25.53 -2.71 -3.16
CA LEU A 245 -25.10 -2.21 -1.84
C LEU A 245 -23.89 -3.01 -1.37
N THR A 246 -22.84 -2.31 -0.90
CA THR A 246 -21.57 -2.92 -0.49
C THR A 246 -21.12 -2.44 0.90
N PRO A 247 -21.77 -2.88 2.00
CA PRO A 247 -21.35 -2.54 3.35
C PRO A 247 -20.08 -3.31 3.75
N HIS A 248 -19.22 -2.68 4.54
CA HIS A 248 -18.06 -3.31 5.14
C HIS A 248 -17.78 -2.77 6.55
N TYR A 249 -17.19 -3.64 7.36
CA TYR A 249 -16.65 -3.31 8.67
C TYR A 249 -15.36 -4.07 8.91
N ASN A 250 -14.30 -3.36 9.29
CA ASN A 250 -13.01 -3.94 9.62
C ASN A 250 -12.52 -3.39 10.95
N ARG A 251 -11.97 -4.26 11.77
CA ARG A 251 -11.23 -3.91 12.97
C ARG A 251 -9.89 -4.60 12.91
N THR A 252 -8.81 -3.84 13.01
CA THR A 252 -7.46 -4.38 13.00
C THR A 252 -6.67 -3.77 14.16
N GLU A 253 -5.93 -4.58 14.90
CA GLU A 253 -4.95 -4.16 15.87
C GLU A 253 -3.58 -4.59 15.34
N LYS A 254 -2.67 -3.62 15.13
CA LYS A 254 -1.29 -3.86 14.70
C LYS A 254 -0.36 -3.57 15.87
N PHE A 255 0.53 -4.49 16.18
CA PHE A 255 1.59 -4.34 17.19
C PHE A 255 2.88 -3.94 16.48
N CYS A 256 2.83 -2.91 15.68
CA CYS A 256 3.90 -2.42 14.81
C CYS A 256 4.26 -0.97 15.25
N CYS A 257 5.24 -0.31 14.85
CA CYS A 257 6.21 -0.59 13.79
C CYS A 257 7.61 -0.48 14.40
N SER A 258 7.94 -1.45 15.24
CA SER A 258 9.24 -1.48 15.90
C SER A 258 10.32 -1.93 14.93
N THR A 259 11.52 -1.39 15.12
CA THR A 259 12.72 -1.73 14.37
C THR A 259 13.74 -2.36 15.31
N ALA A 260 14.59 -3.24 14.78
CA ALA A 260 15.67 -3.84 15.54
C ALA A 260 17.03 -3.37 15.02
N PHE A 261 18.00 -3.16 15.93
CA PHE A 261 19.35 -2.73 15.59
C PHE A 261 20.12 -3.84 14.88
N THR A 262 20.59 -3.58 13.67
CA THR A 262 21.37 -4.53 12.86
C THR A 262 22.86 -4.22 12.86
N SER A 263 23.22 -2.96 13.09
CA SER A 263 24.62 -2.54 13.28
C SER A 263 24.67 -1.33 14.22
N MET A 264 25.79 -1.19 14.91
CA MET A 264 26.05 -0.04 15.76
C MET A 264 27.53 0.34 15.64
N SER A 265 27.80 1.61 15.45
CA SER A 265 29.16 2.13 15.41
C SER A 265 29.82 2.08 16.77
N PRO A 266 31.15 1.80 16.84
CA PRO A 266 31.91 1.93 18.07
C PRO A 266 31.80 3.36 18.64
N GLY A 267 31.50 3.48 19.92
CA GLY A 267 31.34 4.76 20.60
C GLY A 267 30.02 5.48 20.37
N ALA A 268 29.03 4.84 19.76
CA ALA A 268 27.66 5.35 19.74
C ALA A 268 27.16 5.59 21.15
N LEU A 269 26.50 6.73 21.37
CA LEU A 269 25.89 7.09 22.65
C LEU A 269 24.38 7.24 22.47
N TYR A 270 23.65 6.88 23.47
CA TYR A 270 22.22 7.12 23.47
C TYR A 270 21.94 8.64 23.52
N ARG A 271 21.27 9.17 22.51
CA ARG A 271 21.13 10.62 22.29
C ARG A 271 20.53 11.36 23.48
N ASN A 272 19.47 10.75 24.05
CA ASN A 272 18.71 11.41 25.10
C ASN A 272 19.34 11.22 26.49
N ALA A 273 20.27 10.28 26.64
CA ALA A 273 21.00 10.02 27.89
C ALA A 273 22.42 9.52 27.56
N PRO A 274 23.35 10.44 27.13
CA PRO A 274 24.67 10.06 26.66
C PRO A 274 25.56 9.38 27.71
N GLN A 275 25.23 9.54 28.98
CA GLN A 275 25.88 8.90 30.14
C GLN A 275 25.54 7.41 30.26
N LEU A 276 24.46 6.93 29.62
CA LEU A 276 24.09 5.53 29.63
C LEU A 276 24.82 4.79 28.50
N PRO A 277 25.64 3.78 28.79
CA PRO A 277 26.30 3.00 27.75
C PRO A 277 25.30 2.12 26.99
N PRO A 278 25.58 1.78 25.72
CA PRO A 278 24.74 0.88 24.94
C PRO A 278 24.46 -0.49 25.61
N SER A 279 25.41 -0.99 26.40
CA SER A 279 25.26 -2.23 27.18
C SER A 279 24.19 -2.18 28.25
N VAL A 280 23.79 -1.00 28.71
CA VAL A 280 22.69 -0.79 29.64
C VAL A 280 21.39 -0.65 28.86
N VAL A 281 21.35 0.27 27.90
CA VAL A 281 20.14 0.58 27.12
C VAL A 281 19.68 -0.61 26.27
N LEU A 282 20.63 -1.40 25.76
CA LEU A 282 20.38 -2.60 24.93
C LEU A 282 20.74 -3.89 25.68
N SER A 283 20.56 -3.91 26.97
CA SER A 283 20.89 -5.08 27.80
C SER A 283 20.26 -6.37 27.26
N GLY A 284 21.05 -7.42 27.05
CA GLY A 284 20.60 -8.71 26.52
C GLY A 284 20.34 -8.75 25.03
N ILE A 285 20.53 -7.65 24.29
CA ILE A 285 20.40 -7.62 22.82
C ILE A 285 21.78 -7.86 22.18
N THR A 286 21.85 -8.84 21.28
CA THR A 286 23.01 -9.05 20.42
C THR A 286 22.78 -8.35 19.09
N ILE A 287 23.48 -7.23 18.87
CA ILE A 287 23.39 -6.47 17.61
C ILE A 287 24.04 -7.28 16.50
N SER A 288 23.27 -7.63 15.48
CA SER A 288 23.70 -8.39 14.32
C SER A 288 22.73 -8.16 13.15
N PRO A 289 23.12 -8.46 11.90
CA PRO A 289 22.23 -8.37 10.74
C PRO A 289 20.92 -9.16 10.87
N ASP A 290 20.90 -10.17 11.74
CA ASP A 290 19.73 -11.04 11.98
C ASP A 290 19.03 -10.74 13.32
N ASN A 291 19.40 -9.65 14.01
CA ASN A 291 18.82 -9.30 15.29
C ASN A 291 17.30 -9.08 15.15
N ARG A 292 16.56 -9.67 16.09
CA ARG A 292 15.09 -9.56 16.22
C ARG A 292 14.65 -9.15 17.62
N ASP A 293 15.59 -8.92 18.52
CA ASP A 293 15.31 -8.61 19.90
C ASP A 293 15.28 -7.09 20.08
N VAL A 294 14.27 -6.63 20.79
CA VAL A 294 14.05 -5.22 21.16
C VAL A 294 13.67 -5.13 22.64
N ARG A 295 13.75 -3.93 23.21
CA ARG A 295 13.38 -3.65 24.60
C ARG A 295 12.45 -2.45 24.68
N ASN A 296 11.21 -2.64 24.31
CA ASN A 296 10.19 -1.62 24.40
C ASN A 296 9.37 -1.82 25.68
N ASP A 297 9.25 -0.81 26.52
CA ASP A 297 8.41 -0.83 27.72
C ASP A 297 7.06 -0.16 27.48
N TYR A 298 6.96 0.73 26.49
CA TYR A 298 5.70 1.34 26.09
C TYR A 298 5.07 0.60 24.89
N PRO A 299 3.72 0.47 24.85
CA PRO A 299 3.03 -0.13 23.70
C PRO A 299 3.39 0.56 22.39
N THR A 300 3.68 -0.23 21.35
CA THR A 300 3.93 0.28 20.01
C THR A 300 2.96 -0.38 19.05
N GLY A 301 2.14 0.42 18.37
CA GLY A 301 1.13 -0.09 17.45
C GLY A 301 -0.05 0.84 17.23
N GLY A 302 -1.14 0.27 16.74
CA GLY A 302 -2.39 1.01 16.54
C GLY A 302 -3.61 0.11 16.48
N LYS A 303 -4.76 0.69 16.83
CA LYS A 303 -6.08 0.09 16.65
C LYS A 303 -6.80 0.82 15.53
N PHE A 304 -7.25 0.08 14.56
CA PHE A 304 -7.86 0.59 13.33
C PHE A 304 -9.30 0.11 13.25
N HIS A 305 -10.20 1.01 12.90
CA HIS A 305 -11.59 0.74 12.60
C HIS A 305 -11.92 1.37 11.23
N ASP A 306 -12.42 0.58 10.30
CA ASP A 306 -12.84 1.04 8.99
C ASP A 306 -14.24 0.50 8.71
N ALA A 307 -15.20 1.40 8.52
CA ALA A 307 -16.59 1.05 8.26
C ALA A 307 -17.16 1.94 7.19
N GLY A 308 -17.93 1.36 6.29
CA GLY A 308 -18.54 2.15 5.22
C GLY A 308 -19.49 1.35 4.35
N THR A 309 -20.05 2.04 3.40
CA THR A 309 -20.93 1.43 2.39
C THR A 309 -20.86 2.21 1.08
N GLY A 310 -20.94 1.48 -0.02
CA GLY A 310 -21.24 2.00 -1.34
C GLY A 310 -22.66 1.63 -1.75
N VAL A 311 -23.34 2.54 -2.43
CA VAL A 311 -24.64 2.34 -3.06
C VAL A 311 -24.51 2.69 -4.53
N LYS A 312 -24.69 1.72 -5.40
CA LYS A 312 -24.66 1.91 -6.85
C LYS A 312 -26.04 1.60 -7.43
N LEU A 313 -26.54 2.51 -8.23
CA LEU A 313 -27.79 2.38 -8.97
C LEU A 313 -27.47 2.49 -10.44
N ASP A 314 -27.69 1.42 -11.20
CA ASP A 314 -27.50 1.37 -12.64
C ASP A 314 -28.85 1.33 -13.33
N TRP A 315 -29.08 2.31 -14.23
CA TRP A 315 -30.26 2.36 -15.10
C TRP A 315 -29.83 2.13 -16.54
N ALA A 316 -30.18 0.99 -17.10
CA ALA A 316 -29.98 0.69 -18.51
C ALA A 316 -31.15 1.24 -19.32
N PHE A 317 -30.87 2.08 -20.32
CA PHE A 317 -31.90 2.60 -21.22
C PHE A 317 -32.26 1.56 -22.26
N ASP A 318 -33.55 1.45 -22.56
CA ASP A 318 -34.07 0.55 -23.60
C ASP A 318 -33.46 0.86 -24.98
N ASP A 319 -33.67 -0.05 -25.93
CA ASP A 319 -33.10 0.06 -27.29
C ASP A 319 -33.81 1.13 -28.16
N ALA A 320 -34.56 2.04 -27.57
CA ALA A 320 -35.27 3.12 -28.24
C ALA A 320 -34.81 4.50 -27.76
N GLY A 321 -34.73 5.45 -28.70
CA GLY A 321 -34.40 6.84 -28.37
C GLY A 321 -32.92 7.17 -28.43
N PRO A 322 -32.53 8.42 -28.11
CA PRO A 322 -31.15 8.92 -28.27
C PRO A 322 -30.15 8.32 -27.27
N LEU A 323 -30.63 7.71 -26.19
CA LEU A 323 -29.82 7.03 -25.17
C LEU A 323 -29.94 5.49 -25.24
N ALA A 324 -30.44 4.95 -26.35
CA ALA A 324 -30.60 3.51 -26.53
C ALA A 324 -29.31 2.74 -26.15
N GLY A 325 -29.45 1.73 -25.30
CA GLY A 325 -28.37 0.88 -24.83
C GLY A 325 -27.31 1.55 -23.93
N HIS A 326 -27.51 2.81 -23.52
CA HIS A 326 -26.66 3.47 -22.53
C HIS A 326 -27.02 3.02 -21.11
N THR A 327 -26.05 3.14 -20.20
CA THR A 327 -26.28 2.95 -18.76
C THR A 327 -25.94 4.24 -18.02
N LEU A 328 -26.90 4.74 -17.24
CA LEU A 328 -26.67 5.80 -16.27
C LEU A 328 -26.45 5.18 -14.89
N SER A 329 -25.27 5.42 -14.31
CA SER A 329 -24.94 4.98 -12.94
C SER A 329 -24.93 6.15 -11.97
N SER A 330 -25.54 5.96 -10.81
CA SER A 330 -25.37 6.82 -9.63
C SER A 330 -24.63 6.04 -8.56
N ILE A 331 -23.45 6.51 -8.14
CA ILE A 331 -22.60 5.83 -7.17
C ILE A 331 -22.36 6.76 -6.00
N SER A 332 -22.91 6.40 -4.85
CA SER A 332 -22.79 7.14 -3.59
C SER A 332 -22.00 6.31 -2.60
N SER A 333 -21.14 6.93 -1.80
CA SER A 333 -20.48 6.23 -0.71
C SER A 333 -20.31 7.11 0.52
N TYR A 334 -20.29 6.44 1.65
CA TYR A 334 -19.90 7.02 2.92
C TYR A 334 -19.03 6.02 3.69
N GLY A 335 -17.91 6.51 4.23
CA GLY A 335 -16.99 5.69 5.01
C GLY A 335 -16.37 6.48 6.15
N LYS A 336 -16.05 5.78 7.22
CA LYS A 336 -15.28 6.27 8.37
C LYS A 336 -14.10 5.36 8.61
N TYR A 337 -12.93 5.95 8.76
CA TYR A 337 -11.71 5.31 9.20
C TYR A 337 -11.26 5.98 10.50
N HIS A 338 -10.97 5.18 11.51
CA HIS A 338 -10.44 5.64 12.79
C HIS A 338 -9.19 4.83 13.14
N MET A 339 -8.19 5.50 13.69
CA MET A 339 -6.98 4.89 14.19
C MET A 339 -6.58 5.52 15.52
N ASP A 340 -6.41 4.71 16.57
CA ASP A 340 -5.58 5.06 17.72
C ASP A 340 -4.17 4.59 17.46
N ASP A 341 -3.17 5.44 17.63
CA ASP A 341 -1.76 5.07 17.50
C ASP A 341 -0.99 5.37 18.79
N TYR A 342 -0.03 4.52 19.06
CA TYR A 342 0.91 4.66 20.17
C TYR A 342 2.28 4.12 19.77
N GLN A 343 3.33 4.75 20.26
CA GLN A 343 4.71 4.42 19.92
C GLN A 343 5.63 4.68 21.11
N ASP A 344 6.50 3.72 21.35
CA ASP A 344 7.70 3.87 22.13
C ASP A 344 8.72 4.65 21.28
N ASN A 345 9.13 5.81 21.73
CA ASN A 345 10.01 6.72 20.97
C ASN A 345 11.48 6.61 21.37
N ASP A 346 11.79 5.92 22.46
CA ASP A 346 13.15 5.73 22.91
C ASP A 346 13.69 4.31 22.68
N ASN A 347 12.81 3.35 22.37
CA ASN A 347 13.13 1.96 22.06
C ASN A 347 13.95 1.26 23.16
N THR A 348 13.70 1.58 24.43
CA THR A 348 14.36 1.00 25.59
C THR A 348 13.39 0.85 26.77
N ASP A 349 13.71 -0.02 27.71
CA ASP A 349 13.00 -0.15 28.99
C ASP A 349 13.78 0.48 30.15
N VAL A 350 14.79 1.26 29.85
CA VAL A 350 15.56 1.98 30.85
C VAL A 350 14.83 3.27 31.21
N ASP A 351 14.74 3.57 32.51
CA ASP A 351 14.27 4.85 33.00
C ASP A 351 15.21 5.98 32.58
N ILE A 352 14.90 6.65 31.44
CA ILE A 352 15.78 7.67 30.84
C ILE A 352 15.47 9.08 31.28
N LEU A 353 14.26 9.36 31.81
CA LEU A 353 13.85 10.72 32.17
C LEU A 353 14.72 11.39 33.24
N PRO A 354 15.25 10.67 34.22
CA PRO A 354 16.19 11.26 35.19
C PRO A 354 17.47 11.81 34.57
N PHE A 355 17.85 11.31 33.39
CA PHE A 355 19.07 11.71 32.68
C PHE A 355 18.84 12.85 31.66
N LEU A 356 17.60 13.22 31.42
CA LEU A 356 17.27 14.35 30.53
C LEU A 356 17.45 15.66 31.28
N LEU A 357 17.98 16.65 30.54
CA LEU A 357 18.22 17.99 31.12
C LEU A 357 17.19 18.98 30.62
N LEU A 358 16.63 19.75 31.53
CA LEU A 358 15.84 20.92 31.18
C LEU A 358 16.73 22.01 30.54
N PRO A 359 16.16 23.04 29.87
CA PRO A 359 16.93 24.12 29.23
C PRO A 359 17.86 24.89 30.21
N ASN A 360 17.57 24.83 31.51
CA ASN A 360 18.40 25.42 32.55
C ASN A 360 19.54 24.49 33.01
N GLY A 361 19.73 23.33 32.39
CA GLY A 361 20.77 22.34 32.71
C GLY A 361 20.47 21.45 33.89
N GLN A 362 19.29 21.56 34.52
CA GLN A 362 18.90 20.68 35.62
C GLN A 362 18.25 19.40 35.10
N PRO A 363 18.42 18.26 35.79
CA PRO A 363 17.68 17.04 35.49
C PRO A 363 16.17 17.28 35.53
N THR A 364 15.40 16.52 34.76
CA THR A 364 13.95 16.64 34.73
C THR A 364 13.26 16.32 36.06
N GLY A 365 13.89 15.50 36.90
CA GLY A 365 13.29 15.00 38.12
C GLY A 365 12.11 14.04 37.89
N MET A 366 11.88 13.61 36.65
CA MET A 366 10.82 12.68 36.27
C MET A 366 11.39 11.27 36.06
N HIS A 367 10.50 10.29 36.03
CA HIS A 367 10.79 8.88 35.75
C HIS A 367 10.02 8.40 34.54
N GLY A 368 10.52 7.38 33.82
CA GLY A 368 9.94 6.74 32.67
C GLY A 368 10.72 6.99 31.38
N GLY A 369 10.04 6.80 30.22
CA GLY A 369 10.59 6.89 28.88
C GLY A 369 9.94 7.97 28.01
N LEU A 370 10.35 8.00 26.74
CA LEU A 370 9.79 8.85 25.71
C LEU A 370 8.78 8.05 24.88
N TYR A 371 7.55 8.52 24.83
CA TYR A 371 6.49 7.86 24.06
C TYR A 371 5.54 8.86 23.40
N GLN A 372 4.75 8.39 22.47
CA GLN A 372 3.66 9.17 21.87
C GLN A 372 2.38 8.35 21.75
N TYR A 373 1.27 9.06 21.74
CA TYR A 373 -0.05 8.51 21.45
C TYR A 373 -0.93 9.54 20.75
N GLY A 374 -1.92 9.07 20.04
CA GLY A 374 -2.85 9.94 19.35
C GLY A 374 -3.97 9.20 18.65
N SER A 375 -4.83 9.96 18.01
CA SER A 375 -5.90 9.44 17.16
C SER A 375 -5.88 10.08 15.78
N PHE A 376 -6.43 9.38 14.81
CA PHE A 376 -6.59 9.83 13.45
C PHE A 376 -7.95 9.39 12.94
N ASP A 377 -8.77 10.34 12.52
CA ASP A 377 -10.10 10.11 12.01
C ASP A 377 -10.21 10.61 10.57
N VAL A 378 -10.87 9.84 9.70
CA VAL A 378 -11.23 10.24 8.34
C VAL A 378 -12.68 9.92 8.09
N ALA A 379 -13.46 10.90 7.69
CA ALA A 379 -14.80 10.72 7.15
C ALA A 379 -14.79 11.05 5.65
N SER A 380 -15.22 10.11 4.82
CA SER A 380 -15.24 10.25 3.36
C SER A 380 -16.65 10.14 2.83
N THR A 381 -17.04 11.06 1.97
CA THR A 381 -18.32 11.03 1.23
C THR A 381 -18.03 11.22 -0.24
N THR A 382 -18.60 10.37 -1.09
CA THR A 382 -18.45 10.54 -2.55
C THR A 382 -19.79 10.38 -3.25
N GLN A 383 -19.94 11.09 -4.38
CA GLN A 383 -21.04 10.94 -5.32
C GLN A 383 -20.50 11.01 -6.75
N GLU A 384 -20.86 10.04 -7.56
CA GLU A 384 -20.56 10.03 -8.98
C GLU A 384 -21.82 9.76 -9.79
N PHE A 385 -22.04 10.57 -10.83
CA PHE A 385 -23.00 10.25 -11.89
C PHE A 385 -22.21 9.93 -13.14
N ARG A 386 -22.48 8.75 -13.73
CA ARG A 386 -21.70 8.21 -14.85
C ARG A 386 -22.63 7.75 -15.95
N LEU A 387 -22.44 8.26 -17.15
CA LEU A 387 -23.09 7.78 -18.36
C LEU A 387 -22.11 6.94 -19.15
N THR A 388 -22.48 5.68 -19.43
CA THR A 388 -21.69 4.73 -20.21
C THR A 388 -22.42 4.38 -21.49
N SER A 389 -21.75 4.55 -22.64
CA SER A 389 -22.30 4.19 -23.94
C SER A 389 -22.38 2.67 -24.14
N PRO A 390 -23.16 2.15 -25.09
CA PRO A 390 -23.10 0.75 -25.50
C PRO A 390 -21.69 0.30 -25.88
N ASP A 391 -21.41 -1.01 -25.77
CA ASP A 391 -20.14 -1.60 -26.21
C ASP A 391 -20.04 -1.75 -27.73
N LYS A 392 -21.18 -1.73 -28.41
CA LYS A 392 -21.29 -1.85 -29.85
C LYS A 392 -21.31 -0.45 -30.49
N GLY A 393 -20.59 -0.29 -31.60
CA GLY A 393 -20.53 0.97 -32.38
C GLY A 393 -19.12 1.54 -32.44
N ALA A 394 -18.93 2.46 -33.40
CA ALA A 394 -17.63 3.07 -33.67
C ALA A 394 -17.19 4.04 -32.55
N LEU A 395 -18.09 4.55 -31.74
CA LEU A 395 -17.80 5.47 -30.65
C LEU A 395 -18.27 4.85 -29.33
N ARG A 396 -17.33 4.57 -28.45
CA ARG A 396 -17.58 4.08 -27.09
C ARG A 396 -17.06 5.11 -26.11
N TYR A 397 -17.84 5.51 -25.13
CA TYR A 397 -17.42 6.53 -24.17
C TYR A 397 -18.00 6.33 -22.77
N VAL A 398 -17.35 6.97 -21.83
CA VAL A 398 -17.83 7.19 -20.47
C VAL A 398 -17.70 8.68 -20.15
N ALA A 399 -18.73 9.28 -19.57
CA ALA A 399 -18.71 10.65 -19.09
C ALA A 399 -19.33 10.72 -17.71
N GLY A 400 -18.89 11.65 -16.86
CA GLY A 400 -19.43 11.72 -15.52
C GLY A 400 -19.17 13.03 -14.79
N LEU A 401 -19.94 13.18 -13.71
CA LEU A 401 -19.80 14.22 -12.72
C LEU A 401 -19.34 13.58 -11.41
N TRP A 402 -18.42 14.22 -10.74
CA TRP A 402 -17.83 13.76 -9.49
C TRP A 402 -17.93 14.80 -8.39
N TYR A 403 -18.26 14.34 -7.20
CA TYR A 403 -18.11 15.05 -5.94
C TYR A 403 -17.46 14.12 -4.91
N GLY A 404 -16.47 14.62 -4.19
CA GLY A 404 -15.84 13.92 -3.08
C GLY A 404 -15.48 14.89 -1.96
N LYS A 405 -15.70 14.48 -0.72
CA LYS A 405 -15.31 15.20 0.48
C LYS A 405 -14.61 14.27 1.44
N ASN A 406 -13.42 14.66 1.90
CA ASN A 406 -12.71 14.03 3.00
C ASN A 406 -12.53 15.05 4.12
N ASP A 407 -12.98 14.69 5.32
CA ASP A 407 -12.68 15.39 6.56
C ASP A 407 -11.72 14.52 7.37
N LEU A 408 -10.60 15.09 7.81
CA LEU A 408 -9.53 14.41 8.53
C LEU A 408 -9.30 15.14 9.85
N THR A 409 -9.15 14.39 10.94
CA THR A 409 -8.81 14.94 12.26
C THR A 409 -7.65 14.15 12.85
N ARG A 410 -6.67 14.84 13.39
CA ARG A 410 -5.52 14.28 14.09
C ARG A 410 -5.38 14.92 15.46
N GLU A 411 -5.27 14.09 16.49
CA GLU A 411 -4.78 14.47 17.80
C GLU A 411 -3.48 13.72 18.08
N LEU A 412 -2.44 14.41 18.55
CA LEU A 412 -1.16 13.79 18.87
C LEU A 412 -0.57 14.40 20.12
N THR A 413 -0.09 13.53 21.01
CA THR A 413 0.68 13.88 22.20
C THR A 413 1.99 13.13 22.22
N LYS A 414 3.10 13.85 22.37
CA LYS A 414 4.44 13.31 22.67
C LYS A 414 4.78 13.60 24.09
N ALA A 415 5.16 12.58 24.83
CA ALA A 415 5.49 12.63 26.25
C ALA A 415 7.00 12.38 26.49
N PRO A 416 7.59 12.82 27.59
CA PRO A 416 6.95 13.46 28.74
C PRO A 416 6.43 14.85 28.40
N LEU A 417 5.35 15.25 29.08
CA LEU A 417 4.68 16.53 28.82
C LEU A 417 5.42 17.68 29.56
N ILE A 418 6.66 17.90 29.19
CA ILE A 418 7.46 19.05 29.58
C ILE A 418 7.90 19.83 28.33
N GLN A 419 7.97 21.15 28.45
CA GLN A 419 8.15 22.06 27.32
C GLN A 419 9.37 21.73 26.45
N ALA A 420 10.42 21.15 27.02
CA ALA A 420 11.65 20.81 26.29
C ALA A 420 11.54 19.53 25.43
N TYR A 421 10.64 18.61 25.76
CA TYR A 421 10.59 17.28 25.15
C TYR A 421 9.21 16.87 24.63
N GLY A 422 8.15 17.44 25.22
CA GLY A 422 6.78 17.11 24.89
C GLY A 422 6.14 18.10 23.93
N THR A 423 5.13 17.63 23.21
CA THR A 423 4.25 18.46 22.39
C THR A 423 2.88 17.81 22.32
N ALA A 424 1.84 18.65 22.30
CA ALA A 424 0.49 18.19 22.05
C ALA A 424 -0.17 19.11 21.02
N TYR A 425 -0.84 18.54 20.04
CA TYR A 425 -1.56 19.30 19.00
C TYR A 425 -2.79 18.56 18.49
N GLY A 426 -3.76 19.34 18.02
CA GLY A 426 -4.87 18.88 17.22
C GLY A 426 -4.87 19.55 15.86
N ALA A 427 -5.26 18.81 14.84
CA ALA A 427 -5.41 19.38 13.51
C ALA A 427 -6.61 18.75 12.79
N ASP A 428 -7.44 19.62 12.19
CA ASP A 428 -8.47 19.22 11.25
C ASP A 428 -7.99 19.63 9.84
N ALA A 429 -8.18 18.76 8.87
CA ALA A 429 -7.95 19.06 7.46
C ALA A 429 -9.16 18.61 6.64
N TRP A 430 -9.47 19.34 5.60
CA TRP A 430 -10.52 18.94 4.67
C TRP A 430 -10.06 19.09 3.24
N ASN A 431 -10.65 18.25 2.39
CA ASN A 431 -10.51 18.35 0.96
C ASN A 431 -11.87 18.09 0.30
N ILE A 432 -12.33 19.04 -0.52
CA ILE A 432 -13.55 18.93 -1.32
C ILE A 432 -13.16 18.98 -2.78
N SER A 433 -13.52 17.97 -3.55
CA SER A 433 -13.20 17.82 -4.96
C SER A 433 -14.48 17.72 -5.79
N LYS A 434 -14.61 18.57 -6.80
CA LYS A 434 -15.68 18.55 -7.81
C LYS A 434 -15.05 18.39 -9.17
N ALA A 435 -15.62 17.54 -10.02
CA ALA A 435 -15.09 17.41 -11.37
C ALA A 435 -16.12 17.02 -12.40
N ILE A 436 -15.83 17.39 -13.65
CA ILE A 436 -16.44 16.83 -14.84
C ILE A 436 -15.37 16.08 -15.62
N TYR A 437 -15.70 14.90 -16.12
CA TYR A 437 -14.75 14.09 -16.86
C TYR A 437 -15.43 13.32 -17.99
N GLY A 438 -14.63 12.92 -18.96
CA GLY A 438 -15.05 11.99 -19.99
C GLY A 438 -13.87 11.35 -20.70
N GLN A 439 -14.07 10.15 -21.21
CA GLN A 439 -13.13 9.43 -22.06
C GLN A 439 -13.90 8.67 -23.13
N GLY A 440 -13.46 8.80 -24.37
CA GLY A 440 -14.03 8.08 -25.49
C GLY A 440 -12.96 7.35 -26.31
N SER A 441 -13.38 6.26 -26.95
CA SER A 441 -12.64 5.54 -27.97
C SER A 441 -13.44 5.56 -29.26
N TRP A 442 -12.85 6.10 -30.31
CA TRP A 442 -13.46 6.20 -31.65
C TRP A 442 -12.73 5.34 -32.66
N ASP A 443 -13.42 4.32 -33.15
CA ASP A 443 -12.92 3.44 -34.22
C ASP A 443 -13.09 4.15 -35.56
N PHE A 444 -12.11 4.98 -35.92
CA PHE A 444 -12.14 5.67 -37.22
C PHE A 444 -11.74 4.76 -38.40
N ARG A 445 -11.21 3.57 -38.04
CA ARG A 445 -11.02 2.41 -38.94
C ARG A 445 -11.41 1.13 -38.20
N PRO A 446 -11.74 0.06 -38.90
CA PRO A 446 -12.11 -1.21 -38.25
C PRO A 446 -11.02 -1.79 -37.31
N ASP A 447 -9.76 -1.44 -37.55
CA ASP A 447 -8.58 -1.93 -36.84
C ASP A 447 -7.87 -0.85 -36.01
N THR A 448 -8.36 0.40 -36.05
CA THR A 448 -7.65 1.52 -35.44
C THR A 448 -8.60 2.45 -34.69
N SER A 449 -8.31 2.68 -33.40
CA SER A 449 -9.11 3.52 -32.52
C SER A 449 -8.29 4.69 -31.99
N LEU A 450 -8.92 5.88 -31.98
CA LEU A 450 -8.43 7.06 -31.27
C LEU A 450 -9.08 7.14 -29.89
N ILE A 451 -8.26 7.29 -28.85
CA ILE A 451 -8.71 7.43 -27.46
C ILE A 451 -8.46 8.87 -27.03
N VAL A 452 -9.51 9.52 -26.53
CA VAL A 452 -9.42 10.89 -25.99
C VAL A 452 -10.11 10.93 -24.65
N GLY A 453 -9.46 11.48 -23.67
CA GLY A 453 -10.03 11.70 -22.33
C GLY A 453 -9.65 13.07 -21.79
N ALA A 454 -10.56 13.66 -21.02
CA ALA A 454 -10.32 14.92 -20.32
C ALA A 454 -11.07 14.92 -18.98
N ARG A 455 -10.49 15.62 -18.01
CA ARG A 455 -11.13 15.92 -16.71
C ARG A 455 -10.76 17.32 -16.28
N TYR A 456 -11.73 18.04 -15.77
CA TYR A 456 -11.55 19.32 -15.10
C TYR A 456 -11.94 19.17 -13.62
N ASN A 457 -11.04 19.57 -12.73
CA ASN A 457 -11.24 19.52 -11.29
C ASN A 457 -11.29 20.93 -10.72
N ASP A 458 -12.10 21.09 -9.67
CA ASP A 458 -12.13 22.24 -8.76
C ASP A 458 -12.02 21.69 -7.35
N GLU A 459 -10.95 22.07 -6.63
CA GLU A 459 -10.59 21.47 -5.34
C GLU A 459 -10.40 22.54 -4.28
N ASP A 460 -11.16 22.43 -3.17
CA ASP A 460 -11.01 23.24 -1.98
C ASP A 460 -10.29 22.41 -0.90
N THR A 461 -9.15 22.91 -0.42
CA THR A 461 -8.35 22.27 0.64
C THR A 461 -8.09 23.26 1.76
N GLY A 462 -8.14 22.81 3.02
CA GLY A 462 -7.89 23.69 4.14
C GLY A 462 -7.63 22.94 5.44
N TYR A 463 -7.30 23.71 6.47
CA TYR A 463 -7.02 23.16 7.80
C TYR A 463 -7.37 24.13 8.92
N ASN A 464 -7.55 23.54 10.13
CA ASN A 464 -7.45 24.18 11.42
C ASN A 464 -6.37 23.45 12.24
N PHE A 465 -5.42 24.17 12.77
CA PHE A 465 -4.35 23.61 13.61
C PHE A 465 -4.40 24.25 15.00
N ARG A 466 -4.31 23.43 16.04
CA ARG A 466 -4.31 23.84 17.44
C ARG A 466 -3.10 23.26 18.13
N ARG A 467 -2.29 24.07 18.79
CA ARG A 467 -1.26 23.61 19.71
C ARG A 467 -1.78 23.74 21.14
N TYR A 468 -1.55 22.71 21.94
CA TYR A 468 -1.99 22.68 23.34
C TYR A 468 -0.84 23.00 24.28
N THR A 469 -1.18 23.46 25.52
CA THR A 469 -0.21 23.67 26.60
C THR A 469 0.49 22.37 26.98
N VAL A 470 1.78 22.48 27.36
CA VAL A 470 2.56 21.37 27.90
C VAL A 470 3.23 21.88 29.21
N PRO A 471 3.06 21.25 30.39
CA PRO A 471 2.20 20.09 30.66
C PRO A 471 0.72 20.46 30.63
N PRO A 472 -0.10 19.60 30.09
CA PRO A 472 -1.52 19.85 30.02
C PRO A 472 -2.20 19.35 31.29
N GLN A 473 -2.28 20.11 32.30
CA GLN A 473 -3.31 19.87 33.33
C GLN A 473 -4.69 20.31 32.79
N VAL A 474 -4.68 21.13 31.76
CA VAL A 474 -5.84 21.51 30.95
C VAL A 474 -5.37 21.64 29.50
N HIS A 475 -6.06 21.00 28.54
CA HIS A 475 -5.82 21.20 27.10
C HIS A 475 -6.22 22.63 26.65
N ALA A 476 -5.52 23.62 27.17
CA ALA A 476 -5.72 25.00 26.71
C ALA A 476 -4.98 25.19 25.40
N THR A 477 -5.67 25.67 24.37
CA THR A 477 -5.07 26.01 23.08
C THR A 477 -4.16 27.22 23.27
N THR A 478 -2.87 27.07 22.93
CA THR A 478 -1.88 28.16 22.99
C THR A 478 -1.67 28.82 21.64
N GLU A 479 -1.88 28.07 20.57
CA GLU A 479 -1.73 28.57 19.20
C GLU A 479 -2.88 28.02 18.35
N PHE A 480 -3.40 28.86 17.46
CA PHE A 480 -4.43 28.48 16.52
C PHE A 480 -4.15 29.08 15.15
N TYR A 481 -4.11 28.21 14.14
CA TYR A 481 -3.88 28.60 12.75
C TYR A 481 -4.95 27.98 11.86
N THR A 482 -5.46 28.75 10.92
CA THR A 482 -6.42 28.28 9.91
C THR A 482 -6.05 28.83 8.55
N LYS A 483 -6.22 28.01 7.53
CA LYS A 483 -6.02 28.42 6.15
C LYS A 483 -6.82 27.53 5.22
N SER A 484 -7.23 28.10 4.08
CA SER A 484 -7.81 27.33 2.98
C SER A 484 -7.31 27.88 1.65
N ASP A 485 -7.28 27.02 0.64
CA ASP A 485 -6.88 27.36 -0.71
C ASP A 485 -7.70 26.56 -1.72
N ASN A 486 -7.87 27.13 -2.90
CA ASN A 486 -8.55 26.47 -4.03
C ASN A 486 -7.51 26.15 -5.11
N ASP A 487 -7.68 25.00 -5.76
CA ASP A 487 -6.87 24.57 -6.88
C ASP A 487 -7.76 24.10 -8.04
N LYS A 488 -7.48 24.59 -9.23
CA LYS A 488 -8.18 24.20 -10.47
C LYS A 488 -7.22 23.53 -11.41
N SER A 489 -7.58 22.35 -11.87
CA SER A 489 -6.68 21.56 -12.69
C SER A 489 -7.40 20.87 -13.83
N SER A 490 -6.64 20.62 -14.90
CA SER A 490 -7.12 19.84 -16.04
C SER A 490 -6.15 18.70 -16.30
N THR A 491 -6.69 17.52 -16.49
CA THR A 491 -5.93 16.34 -16.94
C THR A 491 -6.49 15.80 -18.23
N TRP A 492 -5.63 15.21 -19.05
CA TRP A 492 -6.03 14.67 -20.34
C TRP A 492 -5.30 13.35 -20.64
N LYS A 493 -5.90 12.60 -21.55
CA LYS A 493 -5.37 11.34 -22.09
C LYS A 493 -5.62 11.32 -23.59
N LEU A 494 -4.57 10.98 -24.36
CA LEU A 494 -4.63 10.83 -25.80
C LEU A 494 -3.94 9.51 -26.16
N GLY A 495 -4.60 8.68 -26.95
CA GLY A 495 -4.07 7.38 -27.32
C GLY A 495 -4.47 6.95 -28.71
N LEU A 496 -3.64 6.11 -29.29
CA LEU A 496 -3.90 5.39 -30.51
C LEU A 496 -3.76 3.90 -30.23
N GLU A 497 -4.77 3.13 -30.59
CA GLU A 497 -4.78 1.67 -30.59
C GLU A 497 -4.84 1.17 -32.02
N HIS A 498 -4.02 0.18 -32.34
CA HIS A 498 -4.05 -0.47 -33.66
C HIS A 498 -3.98 -1.99 -33.52
N ARG A 499 -4.94 -2.68 -34.11
CA ARG A 499 -5.01 -4.15 -34.18
C ARG A 499 -4.41 -4.65 -35.45
N LEU A 500 -3.20 -5.22 -35.39
CA LEU A 500 -2.57 -5.86 -36.56
C LEU A 500 -3.37 -7.09 -37.02
N ASN A 501 -4.00 -7.76 -36.07
CA ASN A 501 -4.93 -8.89 -36.28
C ASN A 501 -5.74 -9.11 -35.00
N LYS A 502 -6.61 -10.14 -34.96
CA LYS A 502 -7.45 -10.46 -33.78
C LYS A 502 -6.67 -10.79 -32.52
N ASP A 503 -5.40 -11.19 -32.62
CA ASP A 503 -4.56 -11.67 -31.54
C ASP A 503 -3.46 -10.68 -31.14
N THR A 504 -3.27 -9.59 -31.96
CA THR A 504 -2.16 -8.64 -31.76
C THR A 504 -2.65 -7.20 -31.71
N MET A 505 -2.40 -6.50 -30.64
CA MET A 505 -2.70 -5.09 -30.46
C MET A 505 -1.45 -4.30 -30.11
N LEU A 506 -1.23 -3.17 -30.80
CA LEU A 506 -0.27 -2.13 -30.47
C LEU A 506 -0.99 -0.89 -29.96
N TYR A 507 -0.37 -0.18 -29.05
CA TYR A 507 -0.91 1.11 -28.60
C TYR A 507 0.19 2.12 -28.28
N ALA A 508 -0.14 3.39 -28.44
CA ALA A 508 0.64 4.52 -27.98
C ALA A 508 -0.26 5.44 -27.14
N MET A 509 0.21 5.86 -25.97
CA MET A 509 -0.57 6.66 -25.03
C MET A 509 0.24 7.83 -24.49
N ALA A 510 -0.36 9.00 -24.44
CA ALA A 510 0.12 10.16 -23.70
C ALA A 510 -0.95 10.57 -22.68
N SER A 511 -0.54 10.85 -21.42
CA SER A 511 -1.47 11.23 -20.37
C SER A 511 -0.83 12.19 -19.38
N THR A 512 -1.67 12.92 -18.65
CA THR A 512 -1.26 13.78 -17.55
C THR A 512 -1.85 13.30 -16.23
N GLY A 513 -1.13 13.58 -15.15
CA GLY A 513 -1.58 13.34 -13.79
C GLY A 513 -1.53 14.62 -12.96
N HIS A 514 -2.34 14.67 -11.91
CA HIS A 514 -2.42 15.78 -10.99
C HIS A 514 -2.69 15.27 -9.57
N LYS A 515 -2.02 15.90 -8.59
CA LYS A 515 -2.25 15.74 -7.16
C LYS A 515 -2.30 17.14 -6.56
N GLY A 516 -3.33 17.42 -5.77
CA GLY A 516 -3.65 18.76 -5.28
C GLY A 516 -2.61 19.36 -4.32
N LYS A 517 -2.86 20.59 -3.91
CA LYS A 517 -2.11 21.29 -2.87
C LYS A 517 -2.18 20.53 -1.55
N ALA A 518 -1.15 20.66 -0.71
CA ALA A 518 -1.09 20.03 0.60
C ALA A 518 -0.53 20.99 1.66
N TYR A 519 -0.83 20.70 2.94
CA TYR A 519 -0.29 21.37 4.10
C TYR A 519 0.44 20.38 4.99
N ASP A 520 1.57 20.75 5.56
CA ASP A 520 2.35 19.91 6.46
C ASP A 520 1.90 20.07 7.92
N LEU A 521 0.86 19.38 8.32
CA LEU A 521 0.25 19.46 9.65
C LEU A 521 0.85 18.41 10.59
N THR A 522 2.07 18.67 11.05
CA THR A 522 2.83 17.78 11.94
C THR A 522 3.11 18.44 13.29
N SER A 523 3.77 17.72 14.20
CA SER A 523 4.23 18.26 15.49
C SER A 523 5.20 19.44 15.34
N GLY A 524 5.85 19.59 14.18
CA GLY A 524 6.73 20.70 13.83
C GLY A 524 6.02 21.94 13.28
N PHE A 525 4.68 21.94 13.17
CA PHE A 525 3.94 23.08 12.64
C PHE A 525 4.01 24.29 13.59
N THR A 526 4.33 25.46 13.08
CA THR A 526 4.57 26.70 13.83
C THR A 526 3.92 27.90 13.12
N ALA A 527 3.94 29.08 13.75
CA ALA A 527 3.54 30.35 13.11
C ALA A 527 4.26 30.59 11.78
N ALA A 528 5.57 30.27 11.73
CA ALA A 528 6.37 30.44 10.51
C ALA A 528 5.90 29.48 9.40
N THR A 529 5.60 28.22 9.71
CA THR A 529 5.02 27.28 8.72
C THR A 529 3.62 27.66 8.31
N ALA A 530 2.79 28.18 9.22
CA ALA A 530 1.45 28.68 8.90
C ALA A 530 1.45 29.87 7.93
N ALA A 531 2.50 30.70 7.97
CA ALA A 531 2.68 31.81 7.05
C ALA A 531 3.04 31.38 5.61
N LEU A 532 3.62 30.19 5.44
CA LEU A 532 3.99 29.67 4.12
C LEU A 532 2.76 29.37 3.25
N PRO A 533 2.88 29.47 1.92
CA PRO A 533 1.85 28.96 1.02
C PRO A 533 1.68 27.45 1.18
N ALA A 534 0.57 26.92 0.69
CA ALA A 534 0.41 25.47 0.52
C ALA A 534 1.54 24.92 -0.35
N VAL A 535 1.96 23.68 -0.09
CA VAL A 535 2.88 22.94 -0.97
C VAL A 535 2.24 22.82 -2.34
N ALA A 536 3.00 23.17 -3.38
CA ALA A 536 2.50 23.24 -4.75
C ALA A 536 1.91 21.90 -5.23
N PRO A 537 0.91 21.94 -6.12
CA PRO A 537 0.34 20.75 -6.74
C PRO A 537 1.41 19.97 -7.50
N GLU A 538 1.33 18.65 -7.40
CA GLU A 538 2.18 17.75 -8.15
C GLU A 538 1.57 17.46 -9.52
N THR A 539 2.37 17.48 -10.56
CA THR A 539 1.93 17.19 -11.93
C THR A 539 2.79 16.14 -12.61
N ALA A 540 2.18 15.32 -13.45
CA ALA A 540 2.87 14.30 -14.22
C ALA A 540 2.54 14.41 -15.71
N LYS A 541 3.54 14.07 -16.56
CA LYS A 541 3.37 13.82 -18.00
C LYS A 541 3.95 12.46 -18.31
N SER A 542 3.13 11.57 -18.86
CA SER A 542 3.45 10.18 -19.14
C SER A 542 3.29 9.86 -20.61
N TYR A 543 4.21 9.03 -21.10
CA TYR A 543 4.18 8.44 -22.44
C TYR A 543 4.38 6.94 -22.30
N GLU A 544 3.57 6.16 -22.98
CA GLU A 544 3.60 4.70 -22.96
C GLU A 544 3.39 4.14 -24.37
N LEU A 545 4.22 3.17 -24.74
CA LEU A 545 4.07 2.35 -25.94
C LEU A 545 3.89 0.91 -25.48
N GLY A 546 2.90 0.23 -26.01
CA GLY A 546 2.63 -1.13 -25.60
C GLY A 546 2.28 -2.06 -26.75
N TRP A 547 2.51 -3.34 -26.47
CA TRP A 547 2.20 -4.46 -27.32
C TRP A 547 1.51 -5.54 -26.49
N LYS A 548 0.36 -6.03 -26.98
CA LYS A 548 -0.36 -7.16 -26.39
C LYS A 548 -0.55 -8.24 -27.44
N GLN A 549 -0.33 -9.48 -27.03
CA GLN A 549 -0.33 -10.63 -27.92
C GLN A 549 -1.00 -11.83 -27.26
N SER A 550 -1.94 -12.45 -27.96
CA SER A 550 -2.43 -13.79 -27.71
C SER A 550 -1.80 -14.77 -28.67
N LEU A 551 -1.42 -15.94 -28.20
CA LEU A 551 -0.78 -16.99 -28.99
C LEU A 551 -1.45 -18.34 -28.75
N TRP A 552 -1.28 -19.26 -29.70
CA TRP A 552 -1.73 -20.67 -29.58
C TRP A 552 -3.21 -20.78 -29.18
N ASP A 553 -4.06 -20.03 -29.89
CA ASP A 553 -5.52 -20.04 -29.67
C ASP A 553 -5.89 -19.67 -28.21
N ASN A 554 -5.31 -18.58 -27.68
CA ASN A 554 -5.45 -18.07 -26.31
C ASN A 554 -4.86 -18.99 -25.21
N ARG A 555 -3.89 -19.86 -25.54
CA ARG A 555 -3.14 -20.61 -24.53
C ARG A 555 -1.98 -19.82 -23.94
N ALA A 556 -1.56 -18.75 -24.58
CA ALA A 556 -0.57 -17.82 -24.05
C ALA A 556 -0.99 -16.38 -24.29
N MET A 557 -0.75 -15.52 -23.31
CA MET A 557 -1.00 -14.07 -23.39
C MET A 557 0.23 -13.34 -22.89
N PHE A 558 0.68 -12.33 -23.66
CA PHE A 558 1.82 -11.48 -23.32
C PHE A 558 1.44 -10.02 -23.43
N SER A 559 2.02 -9.21 -22.56
CA SER A 559 1.94 -7.75 -22.59
C SER A 559 3.33 -7.17 -22.37
N VAL A 560 3.70 -6.22 -23.21
CA VAL A 560 4.95 -5.45 -23.11
C VAL A 560 4.61 -3.98 -23.10
N ALA A 561 5.20 -3.21 -22.19
CA ALA A 561 5.04 -1.76 -22.13
C ALA A 561 6.38 -1.07 -21.92
N LEU A 562 6.67 -0.08 -22.76
CA LEU A 562 7.74 0.91 -22.57
C LEU A 562 7.09 2.18 -22.05
N PHE A 563 7.62 2.74 -20.96
CA PHE A 563 7.02 3.93 -20.36
C PHE A 563 8.08 4.96 -19.96
N ARG A 564 7.65 6.23 -19.95
CA ARG A 564 8.38 7.35 -19.35
C ARG A 564 7.40 8.36 -18.78
N THR A 565 7.55 8.66 -17.49
CA THR A 565 6.76 9.66 -16.78
C THR A 565 7.68 10.68 -16.12
N ASN A 566 7.42 11.97 -16.34
CA ASN A 566 8.12 13.08 -15.68
C ASN A 566 7.16 13.75 -14.71
N PHE A 567 7.58 13.87 -13.46
CA PHE A 567 6.86 14.55 -12.38
C PHE A 567 7.50 15.91 -12.11
N ARG A 568 6.70 16.88 -11.71
CA ARG A 568 7.10 18.19 -11.25
C ARG A 568 6.47 18.50 -9.91
N HIS A 569 7.18 19.23 -9.06
CA HIS A 569 6.76 19.60 -7.71
C HIS A 569 6.38 18.38 -6.86
N PHE A 570 7.18 17.32 -6.93
CA PHE A 570 6.92 16.08 -6.21
C PHE A 570 6.90 16.32 -4.70
N GLN A 571 5.78 15.98 -4.06
CA GLN A 571 5.55 16.19 -2.64
C GLN A 571 6.16 15.04 -1.83
N GLN A 572 7.19 15.34 -1.04
CA GLN A 572 7.90 14.36 -0.24
C GLN A 572 8.25 14.93 1.13
N SER A 573 8.06 14.16 2.19
CA SER A 573 8.60 14.52 3.50
C SER A 573 10.11 14.37 3.48
N SER A 574 10.81 15.45 3.80
CA SER A 574 12.27 15.51 3.82
C SER A 574 12.74 16.63 4.74
N SER A 575 14.04 16.64 5.04
CA SER A 575 14.67 17.81 5.61
C SER A 575 15.12 18.74 4.47
N PHE A 576 14.86 20.02 4.61
CA PHE A 576 15.17 21.04 3.60
C PHE A 576 15.44 22.40 4.26
N PHE A 577 15.86 23.37 3.46
CA PHE A 577 16.03 24.75 3.88
C PHE A 577 15.05 25.62 3.12
N ASP A 578 14.38 26.52 3.83
CA ASP A 578 13.56 27.56 3.24
C ASP A 578 14.42 28.59 2.50
N ASP A 579 13.76 29.44 1.73
CA ASP A 579 14.43 30.53 1.01
C ASP A 579 15.11 31.57 1.96
N ASP A 580 14.64 31.64 3.20
CA ASP A 580 15.27 32.45 4.27
C ASP A 580 16.46 31.76 4.97
N GLY A 581 16.80 30.53 4.58
CA GLY A 581 17.89 29.73 5.17
C GLY A 581 17.49 28.95 6.42
N THR A 582 16.23 28.91 6.81
CA THR A 582 15.76 28.16 7.97
C THR A 582 15.67 26.65 7.66
N PHE A 583 16.32 25.84 8.52
CA PHE A 583 16.23 24.37 8.41
C PHE A 583 14.88 23.86 8.89
N ARG A 584 14.24 23.06 8.08
CA ARG A 584 12.94 22.42 8.39
C ARG A 584 12.95 20.94 8.04
N THR A 585 12.10 20.20 8.70
CA THR A 585 11.76 18.81 8.34
C THR A 585 10.25 18.72 8.21
N GLY A 586 9.79 18.32 7.05
CA GLY A 586 8.36 18.25 6.77
C GLY A 586 8.07 17.97 5.30
N LEU A 587 6.84 18.19 4.89
CA LEU A 587 6.43 18.05 3.50
C LEU A 587 7.00 19.21 2.66
N ASN A 588 7.66 18.87 1.58
CA ASN A 588 8.22 19.83 0.63
C ASN A 588 8.07 19.35 -0.81
N SER A 589 8.23 20.27 -1.74
CA SER A 589 8.40 19.96 -3.16
C SER A 589 9.87 19.70 -3.46
N ILE A 590 10.24 18.45 -3.74
CA ILE A 590 11.62 18.08 -4.07
C ILE A 590 11.98 18.27 -5.56
N GLY A 591 11.23 19.11 -6.27
CA GLY A 591 11.52 19.44 -7.67
C GLY A 591 11.01 18.41 -8.67
N GLY A 592 11.85 18.01 -9.61
CA GLY A 592 11.48 17.11 -10.69
C GLY A 592 11.93 15.69 -10.47
N LEU A 593 11.05 14.73 -10.80
CA LEU A 593 11.37 13.30 -10.83
C LEU A 593 11.09 12.71 -12.21
N ARG A 594 11.77 11.62 -12.52
CA ARG A 594 11.50 10.82 -13.73
C ARG A 594 11.46 9.34 -13.37
N THR A 595 10.47 8.64 -13.89
CA THR A 595 10.46 7.19 -13.93
C THR A 595 10.31 6.73 -15.38
N GLN A 596 11.13 5.76 -15.80
CA GLN A 596 11.10 5.19 -17.14
C GLN A 596 11.51 3.72 -17.10
N GLY A 597 11.06 2.95 -18.07
CA GLY A 597 11.41 1.54 -18.07
C GLY A 597 10.65 0.67 -19.04
N LEU A 598 10.81 -0.63 -18.83
CA LEU A 598 10.21 -1.72 -19.59
C LEU A 598 9.49 -2.66 -18.63
N GLU A 599 8.26 -3.02 -18.95
CA GLU A 599 7.49 -4.04 -18.25
C GLU A 599 7.09 -5.14 -19.22
N VAL A 600 7.18 -6.40 -18.77
CA VAL A 600 6.75 -7.58 -19.52
C VAL A 600 5.94 -8.46 -18.61
N GLU A 601 4.76 -8.87 -19.03
CA GLU A 601 3.91 -9.83 -18.32
C GLU A 601 3.45 -10.93 -19.25
N GLY A 602 3.36 -12.15 -18.73
CA GLY A 602 2.90 -13.27 -19.51
C GLY A 602 2.27 -14.37 -18.69
N ASN A 603 1.26 -15.01 -19.27
CA ASN A 603 0.61 -16.21 -18.76
C ASN A 603 0.57 -17.24 -19.88
N VAL A 604 0.96 -18.47 -19.56
CA VAL A 604 1.04 -19.55 -20.54
C VAL A 604 0.46 -20.83 -19.94
N ARG A 605 -0.48 -21.44 -20.63
CA ARG A 605 -0.94 -22.79 -20.38
C ARG A 605 -0.21 -23.75 -21.28
N VAL A 606 0.91 -24.29 -20.78
CA VAL A 606 1.82 -25.14 -21.56
C VAL A 606 1.15 -26.46 -21.94
N THR A 607 0.53 -27.11 -20.97
CA THR A 607 -0.33 -28.26 -21.15
C THR A 607 -1.67 -28.03 -20.42
N ARG A 608 -2.57 -28.98 -20.40
CA ARG A 608 -3.79 -28.90 -19.58
C ARG A 608 -3.48 -28.84 -18.09
N GLU A 609 -2.39 -29.49 -17.69
CA GLU A 609 -1.95 -29.62 -16.30
C GLU A 609 -0.97 -28.52 -15.88
N LEU A 610 -0.18 -27.96 -16.83
CA LEU A 610 0.88 -27.00 -16.51
C LEU A 610 0.52 -25.58 -16.95
N GLN A 611 0.40 -24.70 -15.99
CA GLN A 611 0.27 -23.26 -16.17
C GLN A 611 1.48 -22.52 -15.60
N LEU A 612 2.06 -21.61 -16.37
CA LEU A 612 3.15 -20.73 -15.97
C LEU A 612 2.71 -19.28 -16.09
N ASN A 613 3.24 -18.46 -15.19
CA ASN A 613 3.08 -17.00 -15.24
C ASN A 613 4.41 -16.34 -14.93
N GLY A 614 4.64 -15.18 -15.55
CA GLY A 614 5.85 -14.42 -15.30
C GLY A 614 5.63 -12.94 -15.49
N SER A 615 6.36 -12.14 -14.73
CA SER A 615 6.41 -10.70 -14.90
C SER A 615 7.81 -10.17 -14.63
N PHE A 616 8.20 -9.18 -15.41
CA PHE A 616 9.48 -8.50 -15.34
C PHE A 616 9.25 -7.00 -15.37
N ALA A 617 9.94 -6.25 -14.54
CA ALA A 617 10.02 -4.80 -14.62
C ALA A 617 11.47 -4.33 -14.51
N TYR A 618 11.87 -3.53 -15.47
CA TYR A 618 13.02 -2.63 -15.37
C TYR A 618 12.49 -1.22 -15.16
N THR A 619 12.81 -0.61 -14.03
CA THR A 619 12.34 0.72 -13.65
C THR A 619 13.51 1.58 -13.22
N GLU A 620 13.72 2.68 -13.89
CA GLU A 620 14.66 3.70 -13.49
C GLU A 620 13.90 4.92 -12.98
N ALA A 621 13.83 5.06 -11.65
CA ALA A 621 13.21 6.19 -10.97
C ALA A 621 14.30 7.10 -10.40
N THR A 622 14.43 8.32 -10.91
CA THR A 622 15.52 9.24 -10.63
C THR A 622 15.04 10.65 -10.30
N ILE A 623 15.73 11.28 -9.37
CA ILE A 623 15.59 12.70 -9.05
C ILE A 623 16.19 13.49 -10.20
N GLN A 624 15.46 14.46 -10.76
CA GLN A 624 15.93 15.29 -11.85
C GLN A 624 16.51 16.62 -11.34
N SER A 625 15.96 17.14 -10.24
CA SER A 625 16.42 18.36 -9.60
C SER A 625 16.13 18.33 -8.10
N PHE A 626 17.15 18.45 -7.29
CA PHE A 626 17.09 18.66 -5.84
C PHE A 626 18.49 19.07 -5.35
N GLU A 627 18.81 20.37 -5.43
CA GLU A 627 20.15 20.88 -5.21
C GLU A 627 20.58 20.91 -3.73
N ASN A 628 19.62 21.16 -2.82
CA ASN A 628 19.88 21.30 -1.39
C ASN A 628 19.30 20.13 -0.60
N GLY A 629 19.50 18.92 -1.10
CA GLY A 629 19.02 17.69 -0.45
C GLY A 629 19.79 17.36 0.84
N PRO A 630 19.19 16.54 1.73
CA PRO A 630 19.82 16.16 2.99
C PRO A 630 21.07 15.32 2.75
N CYS A 631 22.08 15.54 3.58
CA CYS A 631 23.31 14.76 3.62
C CYS A 631 23.21 13.58 4.59
N TYR A 632 24.01 12.55 4.35
CA TYR A 632 24.33 11.54 5.35
C TYR A 632 25.77 11.75 5.84
N ASN A 633 26.07 11.19 7.01
CA ASN A 633 27.41 11.27 7.58
C ASN A 633 28.14 9.93 7.43
N VAL A 634 29.45 9.94 7.31
CA VAL A 634 30.32 8.76 7.28
C VAL A 634 31.33 8.79 8.43
N ILE A 635 31.69 7.64 8.95
CA ILE A 635 32.79 7.51 9.91
C ILE A 635 34.12 7.67 9.13
N ASN A 636 35.02 8.48 9.65
CA ASN A 636 36.38 8.56 9.07
C ASN A 636 37.16 7.25 9.32
N ALA A 637 38.26 7.07 8.62
CA ALA A 637 39.10 5.86 8.73
C ALA A 637 39.67 5.64 10.16
N ALA A 638 39.73 6.69 10.98
CA ALA A 638 40.13 6.59 12.39
C ALA A 638 38.99 6.19 13.35
N GLY A 639 37.74 6.11 12.85
CA GLY A 639 36.57 5.76 13.66
C GLY A 639 36.18 6.84 14.70
N THR A 640 36.73 8.04 14.61
CA THR A 640 36.64 9.07 15.65
C THR A 640 35.78 10.28 15.32
N ALA A 641 35.51 10.55 14.06
CA ALA A 641 34.69 11.70 13.67
C ALA A 641 33.86 11.40 12.44
N GLY A 642 32.61 11.83 12.44
CA GLY A 642 31.77 11.85 11.27
C GLY A 642 32.17 12.99 10.33
N VAL A 643 32.31 12.67 9.07
CA VAL A 643 32.43 13.65 8.01
C VAL A 643 31.21 13.53 7.11
N PRO A 644 30.76 14.61 6.49
CA PRO A 644 29.70 14.54 5.50
C PRO A 644 30.04 13.55 4.40
N GLY A 645 29.03 12.83 3.92
CA GLY A 645 29.19 11.88 2.84
C GLY A 645 29.70 12.54 1.55
N PRO A 646 30.21 11.73 0.60
CA PRO A 646 30.70 12.23 -0.68
C PRO A 646 29.62 13.07 -1.41
N GLY A 647 30.00 14.23 -1.92
CA GLY A 647 29.11 15.15 -2.62
C GLY A 647 28.39 16.17 -1.71
N CYS A 648 28.59 16.08 -0.39
CA CYS A 648 28.11 17.07 0.56
C CYS A 648 29.08 18.25 0.64
N ALA A 649 28.49 19.45 0.62
CA ALA A 649 29.25 20.71 0.77
C ALA A 649 28.52 21.60 1.76
N GLN A 650 29.29 22.43 2.47
CA GLN A 650 28.71 23.51 3.29
C GLN A 650 28.07 24.54 2.38
N ASN A 651 26.84 24.96 2.69
CA ASN A 651 26.18 26.03 1.99
C ASN A 651 26.07 27.24 2.92
N PRO A 652 26.79 28.39 2.62
CA PRO A 652 26.75 29.60 3.45
C PRO A 652 25.33 30.17 3.59
N ARG A 653 24.48 30.00 2.57
CA ARG A 653 23.08 30.45 2.59
C ARG A 653 22.27 29.76 3.66
N PHE A 654 22.68 28.55 4.07
CA PHE A 654 22.02 27.73 5.05
C PHE A 654 22.86 27.57 6.33
N ASN A 655 23.40 28.63 6.82
CA ASN A 655 24.21 28.70 8.04
C ASN A 655 25.34 27.64 8.07
N ASN A 656 26.00 27.44 6.92
CA ASN A 656 27.07 26.47 6.71
C ASN A 656 26.67 25.02 6.96
N THR A 657 25.38 24.70 6.92
CA THR A 657 24.91 23.29 6.98
C THR A 657 25.30 22.54 5.71
N PHE A 658 25.58 21.25 5.86
CA PHE A 658 25.94 20.40 4.74
C PHE A 658 24.71 19.98 3.95
N VAL A 659 24.74 20.23 2.65
CA VAL A 659 23.74 19.83 1.67
C VAL A 659 24.40 19.10 0.51
N GLN A 660 23.62 18.33 -0.26
CA GLN A 660 24.08 17.66 -1.47
C GLN A 660 23.11 17.85 -2.64
N ASN A 661 23.66 17.84 -3.85
CA ASN A 661 22.83 17.76 -5.05
C ASN A 661 22.43 16.29 -5.31
N LEU A 662 21.14 16.01 -5.23
CA LEU A 662 20.58 14.68 -5.46
C LEU A 662 20.16 14.44 -6.91
N ALA A 663 20.39 15.37 -7.83
CA ALA A 663 20.09 15.16 -9.24
C ALA A 663 20.83 13.93 -9.80
N GLY A 664 20.12 13.10 -10.54
CA GLY A 664 20.60 11.81 -11.07
C GLY A 664 20.60 10.64 -10.06
N LYS A 665 20.33 10.88 -8.79
CA LYS A 665 20.24 9.82 -7.77
C LYS A 665 18.91 9.05 -7.88
N THR A 666 18.95 7.78 -7.47
CA THR A 666 17.76 6.92 -7.46
C THR A 666 16.83 7.30 -6.31
N LEU A 667 15.53 7.25 -6.54
CA LEU A 667 14.53 7.42 -5.49
C LEU A 667 14.61 6.28 -4.45
N PRO A 668 14.27 6.53 -3.18
CA PRO A 668 14.08 5.49 -2.18
C PRO A 668 13.01 4.48 -2.61
N ASN A 669 13.15 3.24 -2.16
CA ASN A 669 12.20 2.15 -2.42
C ASN A 669 11.95 1.83 -3.90
N ALA A 670 12.86 2.20 -4.80
CA ALA A 670 12.77 2.03 -6.24
C ALA A 670 13.85 1.07 -6.77
N PRO A 671 13.71 -0.26 -6.58
CA PRO A 671 14.63 -1.24 -7.16
C PRO A 671 14.56 -1.21 -8.69
N LYS A 672 15.74 -1.26 -9.36
CA LYS A 672 15.79 -1.17 -10.83
C LYS A 672 15.21 -2.37 -11.54
N VAL A 673 15.38 -3.57 -10.98
CA VAL A 673 14.91 -4.83 -11.60
C VAL A 673 14.11 -5.61 -10.59
N LYS A 674 12.90 -6.00 -11.00
CA LYS A 674 12.08 -6.98 -10.31
C LYS A 674 11.59 -8.04 -11.29
N VAL A 675 11.60 -9.30 -10.86
CA VAL A 675 11.13 -10.45 -11.62
C VAL A 675 10.26 -11.29 -10.73
N ASN A 676 9.09 -11.69 -11.20
CA ASN A 676 8.25 -12.66 -10.55
C ASN A 676 7.98 -13.79 -11.54
N LEU A 677 8.22 -15.01 -11.13
CA LEU A 677 7.91 -16.22 -11.90
C LEU A 677 7.10 -17.16 -11.03
N GLY A 678 6.09 -17.77 -11.60
CA GLY A 678 5.24 -18.71 -10.90
C GLY A 678 4.70 -19.78 -11.83
N GLY A 679 4.27 -20.90 -11.24
CA GLY A 679 3.63 -21.95 -12.00
C GLY A 679 2.93 -22.95 -11.10
N GLN A 680 2.01 -23.69 -11.69
CA GLN A 680 1.30 -24.79 -11.07
C GLN A 680 1.23 -25.97 -12.02
N TYR A 681 1.47 -27.14 -11.49
CA TYR A 681 1.24 -28.43 -12.15
C TYR A 681 0.14 -29.19 -11.42
N ASP A 682 -0.93 -29.50 -12.12
CA ASP A 682 -2.05 -30.30 -11.61
C ASP A 682 -1.79 -31.79 -11.91
N LEU A 683 -1.70 -32.59 -10.86
CA LEU A 683 -1.52 -34.04 -10.92
C LEU A 683 -2.90 -34.69 -11.06
N MET A 684 -3.23 -35.11 -12.28
CA MET A 684 -4.47 -35.83 -12.55
C MET A 684 -4.42 -37.24 -12.01
N LEU A 685 -5.32 -37.60 -11.09
CA LEU A 685 -5.38 -38.89 -10.43
C LEU A 685 -6.75 -39.56 -10.77
N PRO A 686 -6.85 -40.23 -11.94
CA PRO A 686 -8.15 -40.78 -12.42
C PRO A 686 -8.83 -41.73 -11.45
N SER A 687 -8.04 -42.55 -10.75
CA SER A 687 -8.53 -43.57 -9.83
C SER A 687 -8.97 -43.05 -8.45
N TYR A 688 -8.76 -41.77 -8.15
CA TYR A 688 -9.10 -41.18 -6.85
C TYR A 688 -10.22 -40.15 -7.01
N SER A 689 -10.90 -39.78 -5.92
CA SER A 689 -11.91 -38.72 -5.90
C SER A 689 -11.30 -37.29 -5.89
N PHE A 690 -9.97 -37.18 -5.82
CA PHE A 690 -9.22 -35.94 -5.76
C PHE A 690 -8.11 -35.95 -6.80
N ASN A 691 -7.63 -34.73 -7.12
CA ASN A 691 -6.41 -34.48 -7.87
C ASN A 691 -5.35 -33.87 -6.94
N GLY A 692 -4.07 -34.14 -7.23
CA GLY A 692 -2.96 -33.45 -6.58
C GLY A 692 -2.60 -32.17 -7.31
N PHE A 693 -1.82 -31.31 -6.67
CA PHE A 693 -1.17 -30.18 -7.33
C PHE A 693 0.16 -29.84 -6.64
N VAL A 694 1.06 -29.26 -7.42
CA VAL A 694 2.28 -28.62 -6.94
C VAL A 694 2.35 -27.24 -7.57
N SER A 695 2.61 -26.20 -6.79
CA SER A 695 2.86 -24.86 -7.30
C SER A 695 4.09 -24.23 -6.65
N GLY A 696 4.80 -23.43 -7.42
CA GLY A 696 5.97 -22.70 -6.95
C GLY A 696 5.99 -21.29 -7.49
N SER A 697 6.61 -20.41 -6.73
CA SER A 697 6.87 -19.03 -7.18
C SER A 697 8.24 -18.59 -6.71
N THR A 698 8.87 -17.75 -7.51
CA THR A 698 10.10 -17.05 -7.12
C THR A 698 10.00 -15.60 -7.51
N ARG A 699 10.44 -14.71 -6.61
CA ARG A 699 10.60 -13.29 -6.89
C ARG A 699 12.04 -12.88 -6.71
N TYR A 700 12.55 -12.09 -7.61
CA TYR A 700 13.85 -11.44 -7.53
C TYR A 700 13.67 -9.93 -7.44
N GLN A 701 14.47 -9.29 -6.62
CA GLN A 701 14.58 -7.85 -6.53
C GLN A 701 16.03 -7.43 -6.51
N SER A 702 16.40 -6.46 -7.35
CA SER A 702 17.74 -5.87 -7.34
C SER A 702 17.96 -5.03 -6.07
N ARG A 703 19.21 -4.59 -5.86
CA ARG A 703 19.55 -3.70 -4.74
C ARG A 703 18.59 -2.50 -4.66
N THR A 704 18.23 -2.11 -3.43
CA THR A 704 17.29 -1.03 -3.14
C THR A 704 17.88 -0.08 -2.13
N GLN A 705 17.87 1.22 -2.42
CA GLN A 705 18.15 2.29 -1.46
C GLN A 705 16.88 2.66 -0.71
N PHE A 706 16.94 2.76 0.62
CA PHE A 706 15.79 3.15 1.44
C PHE A 706 15.81 4.61 1.89
N SER A 707 16.93 5.30 1.80
CA SER A 707 17.08 6.68 2.29
C SER A 707 17.23 7.69 1.16
N LEU A 708 16.52 8.81 1.27
CA LEU A 708 16.60 9.92 0.31
C LEU A 708 18.01 10.55 0.30
N ASN A 709 18.68 10.61 1.45
CA ASN A 709 20.04 11.15 1.56
C ASN A 709 21.13 10.23 0.98
N GLN A 710 20.75 9.06 0.41
CA GLN A 710 21.64 8.09 -0.24
C GLN A 710 22.66 7.43 0.70
N ASP A 711 22.33 7.29 1.98
CA ASP A 711 23.20 6.62 2.94
C ASP A 711 23.49 5.16 2.51
N PRO A 712 24.76 4.75 2.30
CA PRO A 712 25.08 3.39 1.94
C PRO A 712 24.68 2.33 2.97
N GLY A 713 24.56 2.71 4.25
CA GLY A 713 24.10 1.84 5.35
C GLY A 713 22.62 1.45 5.22
N THR A 714 21.86 2.14 4.38
CA THR A 714 20.43 1.90 4.15
C THR A 714 20.16 1.21 2.81
N ILE A 715 21.11 0.47 2.28
CA ILE A 715 20.97 -0.31 1.04
C ILE A 715 20.71 -1.78 1.34
N GLN A 716 19.56 -2.28 0.92
CA GLN A 716 19.30 -3.71 0.84
C GLN A 716 19.96 -4.27 -0.45
N GLY A 717 20.82 -5.26 -0.32
CA GLY A 717 21.39 -5.99 -1.47
C GLY A 717 20.31 -6.76 -2.24
N ALA A 718 20.65 -7.19 -3.45
CA ALA A 718 19.74 -8.01 -4.26
C ALA A 718 19.42 -9.34 -3.56
N TYR A 719 18.19 -9.81 -3.75
CA TYR A 719 17.72 -11.07 -3.17
C TYR A 719 16.66 -11.75 -4.03
N SER A 720 16.48 -13.05 -3.78
CA SER A 720 15.39 -13.86 -4.32
C SER A 720 14.68 -14.59 -3.20
N ILE A 721 13.35 -14.66 -3.28
CA ILE A 721 12.52 -15.43 -2.37
C ILE A 721 11.75 -16.45 -3.20
N THR A 722 11.82 -17.71 -2.78
CA THR A 722 11.12 -18.81 -3.42
C THR A 722 10.13 -19.43 -2.45
N ASN A 723 8.89 -19.63 -2.92
CA ASN A 723 7.82 -20.28 -2.19
C ASN A 723 7.41 -21.56 -2.93
N LEU A 724 7.01 -22.57 -2.17
CA LEU A 724 6.52 -23.85 -2.69
C LEU A 724 5.20 -24.18 -1.98
N SER A 725 4.24 -24.67 -2.73
CA SER A 725 3.04 -25.27 -2.16
C SER A 725 2.64 -26.53 -2.89
N PHE A 726 2.01 -27.46 -2.18
CA PHE A 726 1.50 -28.72 -2.74
C PHE A 726 0.26 -29.14 -1.96
N GLY A 727 -0.54 -29.97 -2.57
CA GLY A 727 -1.75 -30.42 -1.90
C GLY A 727 -2.67 -31.26 -2.76
N VAL A 728 -3.88 -31.41 -2.27
CA VAL A 728 -4.94 -32.14 -2.96
C VAL A 728 -6.20 -31.29 -3.04
N LYS A 729 -6.95 -31.45 -4.14
CA LYS A 729 -8.25 -30.82 -4.35
C LYS A 729 -9.28 -31.89 -4.77
N ASP A 730 -10.46 -31.82 -4.23
CA ASP A 730 -11.59 -32.64 -4.64
C ASP A 730 -11.96 -32.38 -6.11
N LYS A 731 -12.32 -33.40 -6.87
CA LYS A 731 -12.72 -33.25 -8.28
C LYS A 731 -14.00 -32.45 -8.47
N GLN A 732 -14.81 -32.30 -7.41
CA GLN A 732 -16.03 -31.49 -7.37
C GLN A 732 -15.80 -30.13 -6.69
N ASP A 733 -14.54 -29.74 -6.43
CA ASP A 733 -14.13 -28.51 -5.76
C ASP A 733 -14.74 -28.31 -4.35
N ARG A 734 -15.13 -29.38 -3.66
CA ARG A 734 -15.73 -29.33 -2.32
C ARG A 734 -14.69 -29.06 -1.24
N TYR A 735 -13.48 -29.58 -1.40
CA TYR A 735 -12.38 -29.31 -0.46
C TYR A 735 -11.04 -29.25 -1.17
N LYS A 736 -10.16 -28.40 -0.61
CA LYS A 736 -8.77 -28.26 -1.02
C LYS A 736 -7.91 -28.17 0.24
N VAL A 737 -6.89 -29.03 0.32
CA VAL A 737 -5.86 -28.99 1.36
C VAL A 737 -4.55 -28.57 0.72
N THR A 738 -3.91 -27.54 1.27
CA THR A 738 -2.65 -27.00 0.76
C THR A 738 -1.63 -26.95 1.87
N PHE A 739 -0.44 -27.46 1.63
CA PHE A 739 0.75 -27.26 2.45
C PHE A 739 1.66 -26.24 1.77
N LEU A 740 2.23 -25.34 2.57
CA LEU A 740 3.04 -24.23 2.07
C LEU A 740 4.38 -24.19 2.78
N VAL A 741 5.40 -23.87 2.00
CA VAL A 741 6.73 -23.52 2.47
C VAL A 741 7.09 -22.16 1.90
N ASN A 742 7.06 -21.14 2.72
CA ASN A 742 7.42 -19.80 2.33
C ASN A 742 8.88 -19.53 2.64
N ASN A 743 9.55 -18.75 1.77
CA ASN A 743 10.97 -18.48 1.81
C ASN A 743 11.78 -19.80 1.95
N LEU A 744 11.63 -20.70 1.00
CA LEU A 744 12.18 -22.06 0.98
C LEU A 744 13.68 -22.11 1.32
N PHE A 745 14.44 -21.13 0.87
CA PHE A 745 15.90 -21.06 1.05
C PHE A 745 16.32 -20.25 2.28
N ASP A 746 15.38 -19.85 3.14
CA ASP A 746 15.60 -19.09 4.37
C ASP A 746 16.40 -17.79 4.14
N LYS A 747 16.11 -17.08 3.07
CA LYS A 747 16.81 -15.85 2.68
C LYS A 747 16.41 -14.69 3.58
N ARG A 748 17.38 -14.10 4.30
CA ARG A 748 17.19 -12.89 5.10
C ARG A 748 17.22 -11.65 4.22
N TYR A 749 16.30 -10.74 4.43
CA TYR A 749 16.22 -9.47 3.73
C TYR A 749 15.38 -8.46 4.54
N ALA A 750 15.56 -7.18 4.24
CA ALA A 750 14.82 -6.08 4.84
C ALA A 750 13.84 -5.45 3.84
N THR A 751 12.69 -5.01 4.32
CA THR A 751 11.76 -4.13 3.59
C THR A 751 11.93 -2.66 3.93
N GLY A 752 12.71 -2.36 4.96
CA GLY A 752 13.13 -1.02 5.36
C GLY A 752 14.43 -1.09 6.15
N LEU A 753 15.34 -0.20 5.85
CA LEU A 753 16.56 0.05 6.61
C LEU A 753 16.60 1.54 6.92
N ASN A 754 16.72 1.87 8.20
CA ASN A 754 16.81 3.23 8.68
C ASN A 754 18.15 3.47 9.34
N ASN A 755 18.68 4.67 9.18
CA ASN A 755 19.76 5.12 10.05
C ASN A 755 19.13 5.60 11.37
N ALA A 756 19.45 4.98 12.49
CA ALA A 756 18.86 5.30 13.79
C ALA A 756 19.12 6.73 14.26
N ILE A 757 20.15 7.40 13.75
CA ILE A 757 20.36 8.82 14.01
C ILE A 757 19.23 9.67 13.44
N ALA A 758 18.73 9.35 12.25
CA ALA A 758 17.62 10.07 11.65
C ALA A 758 16.34 9.95 12.49
N ASN A 759 16.19 8.85 13.22
CA ASN A 759 15.09 8.62 14.17
C ASN A 759 15.36 9.20 15.59
N GLY A 760 16.54 9.78 15.82
CA GLY A 760 16.85 10.49 17.06
C GLY A 760 17.26 9.64 18.25
N THR A 761 17.36 8.32 18.12
CA THR A 761 17.61 7.40 19.25
C THR A 761 19.07 7.36 19.66
N TRP A 762 20.01 7.32 18.70
CA TRP A 762 21.44 7.25 18.98
C TRP A 762 22.20 8.43 18.36
N SER A 763 23.01 9.06 19.22
CA SER A 763 23.84 10.19 18.82
C SER A 763 25.31 9.81 18.80
N PRO A 764 26.07 10.52 18.04
CA PRO A 764 27.49 10.45 18.10
C PRO A 764 28.07 11.01 19.42
N LYS A 765 29.31 10.63 19.70
CA LYS A 765 30.04 10.99 20.91
C LYS A 765 30.30 12.50 21.00
N ALA A 766 29.72 13.17 22.00
CA ALA A 766 29.92 14.55 22.46
C ALA A 766 29.31 15.69 21.61
N PRO A 767 28.71 16.70 22.27
CA PRO A 767 28.27 17.92 21.61
C PRO A 767 29.51 18.61 21.01
N ASN A 768 29.52 18.91 19.72
CA ASN A 768 30.58 19.57 18.93
C ASN A 768 31.59 18.66 18.21
N THR A 769 31.44 17.36 18.19
CA THR A 769 32.19 16.52 17.26
C THR A 769 31.30 16.11 16.09
N PRO A 770 31.63 16.37 14.83
CA PRO A 770 30.88 15.84 13.69
C PRO A 770 31.00 14.33 13.69
N LEU A 771 29.89 13.64 13.71
CA LEU A 771 29.87 12.22 14.00
C LEU A 771 28.99 11.48 13.01
N ALA A 772 29.62 10.55 12.35
CA ALA A 772 28.97 9.50 11.65
C ALA A 772 28.77 8.34 12.58
N VAL A 773 27.55 8.02 12.82
CA VAL A 773 27.20 6.79 13.47
C VAL A 773 26.33 6.00 12.52
N ASN A 774 26.90 4.98 11.90
CA ASN A 774 26.14 4.03 11.15
C ASN A 774 25.52 3.03 12.14
N THR A 775 24.48 3.49 12.80
CA THR A 775 23.61 2.62 13.58
C THR A 775 22.40 2.36 12.72
N THR A 776 22.31 1.16 12.15
CA THR A 776 21.18 0.80 11.29
C THR A 776 20.19 -0.04 12.02
N GLU A 777 18.95 0.24 11.75
CA GLU A 777 17.78 -0.51 12.17
C GLU A 777 17.08 -1.10 10.96
N TRP A 778 16.50 -2.27 11.11
CA TRP A 778 15.70 -2.90 10.08
C TRP A 778 14.30 -3.22 10.55
N MET A 779 13.38 -3.27 9.60
CA MET A 779 12.05 -3.82 9.77
C MET A 779 12.00 -5.15 9.03
N PRO A 780 11.99 -6.29 9.74
CA PRO A 780 11.90 -7.60 9.09
C PRO A 780 10.48 -7.78 8.50
N PRO A 781 10.36 -8.14 7.22
CA PRO A 781 9.07 -8.48 6.63
C PRO A 781 8.51 -9.79 7.20
N ARG A 782 7.24 -10.09 6.89
CA ARG A 782 6.56 -11.30 7.34
C ARG A 782 7.32 -12.58 6.98
N ASP A 783 7.90 -12.64 5.79
CA ASP A 783 8.61 -13.79 5.24
C ASP A 783 10.14 -13.63 5.22
N PHE A 784 10.68 -12.85 6.17
CA PHE A 784 12.14 -12.68 6.29
C PHE A 784 12.89 -13.98 6.66
N GLN A 785 12.18 -15.02 7.10
CA GLN A 785 12.66 -16.37 7.40
C GLN A 785 11.71 -17.40 6.82
N ARG A 786 12.23 -18.66 6.66
CA ARG A 786 11.39 -19.76 6.23
C ARG A 786 10.33 -20.10 7.28
N TYR A 787 9.11 -20.29 6.83
CA TYR A 787 8.03 -20.83 7.65
C TYR A 787 7.14 -21.80 6.85
N PHE A 788 6.41 -22.64 7.58
CA PHE A 788 5.53 -23.67 7.05
C PHE A 788 4.09 -23.32 7.40
N GLY A 789 3.20 -23.62 6.48
CA GLY A 789 1.77 -23.41 6.70
C GLY A 789 0.93 -24.52 6.13
N ALA A 790 -0.30 -24.62 6.64
CA ALA A 790 -1.34 -25.49 6.10
C ALA A 790 -2.63 -24.69 5.93
N ARG A 791 -3.32 -24.91 4.82
CA ARG A 791 -4.59 -24.29 4.49
C ARG A 791 -5.62 -25.34 4.10
N LEU A 792 -6.82 -25.20 4.64
CA LEU A 792 -8.00 -25.98 4.27
C LEU A 792 -9.06 -25.01 3.74
N ASP A 793 -9.53 -25.25 2.53
CA ASP A 793 -10.70 -24.61 1.94
C ASP A 793 -11.79 -25.68 1.78
N VAL A 794 -13.01 -25.39 2.24
CA VAL A 794 -14.18 -26.26 2.11
C VAL A 794 -15.31 -25.47 1.48
N THR A 795 -15.94 -26.05 0.46
CA THR A 795 -17.04 -25.43 -0.28
C THR A 795 -18.27 -26.31 -0.23
N PHE A 796 -19.39 -25.71 0.05
CA PHE A 796 -20.72 -26.36 0.17
C PHE A 796 -21.69 -25.83 -0.87
#